data_5d9d19fb3fbdbbe48acc27203fd3df01
#
_entry.id   5d9d19fb3fbdbbe48acc27203fd3df01
#
_cell.length_a   1.000
_cell.length_b   1.000
_cell.length_c   1.000
_cell.angle_alpha   90.00
_cell.angle_beta   90.00
_cell.angle_gamma   90.00
#
_symmetry.space_group_name_H-M   'P 1'
#
loop_
_entity.id
_entity.type
_entity.pdbx_description
1 polymer ?
#
loop_
_entity_poly.entity_id
_entity_poly.type
_entity_poly.pdbx_seq_one_letter_code
_entity_poly.pdbx_strand_id
1 'polypeptide(L)'
;MKVPISWLKDYVDVRVSPEELAHILTMAGLEVEAVDYIGKEWGDKVITAQIVHLEKVEGSDHLNYTRVNTGTQELGVICGAPNIKQGDKVPLALVGAKLGDVIIGEARKMGYVSQGMLCSPRELGIGNDHSGIYILDTDTPVGLKLVDVLGEVVLDMAIKAHRGDLSSIIGIAREVAALTGSPLRIPQPKLHEQGTPTEQMVKVTIEAPDLCPRYTARIISDVKLGPSPSWMGRRLLAAGMRPINNVVDITNYVMLEIGQPLHGFDYELVPEQHIIVRRAHEGEVMTTLDDVKRKLTPDMLLITDPEGPTAIAGVMGGAVSEINDKTTTILLEAANFKSSNVRHTSVQLGLRTDASSRFEKGLDPELTILGANRACQLMEELAAGSVHVGIVDNYPQPVQPRSITFSPDEVEWLTAVKVTPQEVIDTLSSLDFKVSSDETGKTMLVTVPTYRMDIEEGADLVEEVVRLIGYDKIPSTIPTGPLPEPMTDNWFEREQELRTILLGTGLNEVVTYTLTSRVRTINVLAYPDTTSAHALLQVAAGGANGKNGQALTTTDSATAVATFDPRDIPAVVLANPLSTELEIMRLTLMSNLMEVMQENSKRSKAGLRFFEIGRRYLPADQMQSLPDERRTVGIAICGPAEISWVNELARPADFYDIKGDVEALMEALKITRYRFTPTQHPTFHPGRCALIELPRRVGDDQEVFSPVGVLGEVHPLVQQRYDLPYRTYLCEIDLERLYDAVPARVMYQPISRQQELTRDLAVVVDQRVFVQDVREVIVRNGGELLRSVTLFDVYTGEPIPEGKKSLTFSLVYQAEERTLTDGEANALQERIMHALNEAFGAVLR
;
A
#
# COMPACT_ATOMS: atom_id res chain seq x y z
N MET A 1 3.28 -7.48 17.68
CA MET A 1 3.40 -8.60 18.67
C MET A 1 2.93 -8.10 20.01
N LYS A 2 2.01 -8.82 20.64
CA LYS A 2 1.48 -8.44 21.95
C LYS A 2 2.37 -8.99 23.07
N VAL A 3 2.84 -8.09 23.95
CA VAL A 3 3.80 -8.37 25.02
C VAL A 3 3.17 -8.01 26.36
N PRO A 4 2.64 -9.00 27.14
CA PRO A 4 2.14 -8.75 28.47
C PRO A 4 3.28 -8.36 29.43
N ILE A 5 3.14 -7.25 30.13
CA ILE A 5 4.21 -6.75 31.03
C ILE A 5 4.40 -7.69 32.22
N SER A 6 3.35 -8.35 32.72
CA SER A 6 3.50 -9.33 33.79
C SER A 6 4.39 -10.49 33.36
N TRP A 7 4.27 -10.95 32.12
CA TRP A 7 5.13 -12.01 31.58
C TRP A 7 6.56 -11.54 31.32
N LEU A 8 6.72 -10.33 30.79
CA LEU A 8 8.03 -9.72 30.57
C LEU A 8 8.85 -9.61 31.89
N LYS A 9 8.18 -9.34 33.00
CA LYS A 9 8.82 -9.24 34.35
C LYS A 9 9.43 -10.54 34.84
N ASP A 10 9.06 -11.70 34.31
CA ASP A 10 9.73 -12.96 34.64
C ASP A 10 11.21 -12.96 34.19
N TYR A 11 11.54 -12.23 33.14
CA TYR A 11 12.85 -12.23 32.48
C TYR A 11 13.66 -10.97 32.74
N VAL A 12 13.01 -9.83 33.01
CA VAL A 12 13.68 -8.55 33.25
C VAL A 12 12.91 -7.71 34.24
N ASP A 13 13.62 -6.92 35.06
CA ASP A 13 12.98 -6.02 36.01
C ASP A 13 12.50 -4.76 35.30
N VAL A 14 11.20 -4.56 35.23
CA VAL A 14 10.56 -3.36 34.69
C VAL A 14 10.21 -2.41 35.84
N ARG A 15 10.99 -1.31 35.99
CA ARG A 15 10.87 -0.35 37.08
C ARG A 15 10.19 0.96 36.66
N VAL A 16 9.96 1.16 35.39
CA VAL A 16 9.32 2.34 34.80
C VAL A 16 7.85 2.09 34.53
N SER A 17 7.07 3.16 34.28
CA SER A 17 5.67 3.00 33.88
C SER A 17 5.55 2.34 32.50
N PRO A 18 4.39 1.74 32.18
CA PRO A 18 4.17 1.15 30.85
C PRO A 18 4.37 2.15 29.71
N GLU A 19 3.94 3.38 29.86
CA GLU A 19 4.08 4.46 28.88
C GLU A 19 5.53 4.88 28.69
N GLU A 20 6.28 4.95 29.81
CA GLU A 20 7.71 5.29 29.76
C GLU A 20 8.50 4.13 29.10
N LEU A 21 8.15 2.87 29.40
CA LEU A 21 8.75 1.73 28.75
C LEU A 21 8.47 1.74 27.24
N ALA A 22 7.23 2.01 26.85
CA ALA A 22 6.83 2.13 25.44
C ALA A 22 7.62 3.25 24.72
N HIS A 23 7.82 4.38 25.39
CA HIS A 23 8.62 5.47 24.86
C HIS A 23 10.12 5.09 24.71
N ILE A 24 10.72 4.48 25.72
CA ILE A 24 12.12 4.03 25.71
C ILE A 24 12.35 3.04 24.54
N LEU A 25 11.47 2.04 24.40
CA LEU A 25 11.54 1.06 23.33
C LEU A 25 11.41 1.71 21.95
N THR A 26 10.41 2.57 21.77
CA THR A 26 10.18 3.27 20.49
C THR A 26 11.38 4.15 20.11
N MET A 27 11.95 4.88 21.06
CA MET A 27 13.13 5.71 20.81
C MET A 27 14.39 4.90 20.50
N ALA A 28 14.43 3.63 20.91
CA ALA A 28 15.48 2.68 20.55
C ALA A 28 15.18 1.90 19.25
N GLY A 29 14.22 2.35 18.42
CA GLY A 29 13.86 1.75 17.14
C GLY A 29 12.88 0.57 17.22
N LEU A 30 12.35 0.27 18.40
CA LEU A 30 11.41 -0.82 18.69
C LEU A 30 10.00 -0.25 18.90
N GLU A 31 9.31 0.05 17.82
CA GLU A 31 8.05 0.79 17.82
C GLU A 31 6.95 0.06 18.62
N VAL A 32 6.39 0.76 19.63
CA VAL A 32 5.20 0.35 20.36
C VAL A 32 4.00 1.09 19.78
N GLU A 33 3.11 0.39 19.09
CA GLU A 33 1.94 0.97 18.41
C GLU A 33 0.83 1.32 19.41
N ALA A 34 0.69 0.51 20.47
CA ALA A 34 -0.33 0.71 21.50
C ALA A 34 0.10 0.17 22.87
N VAL A 35 -0.48 0.74 23.92
CA VAL A 35 -0.43 0.23 25.30
C VAL A 35 -1.85 -0.09 25.73
N ASP A 36 -2.18 -1.38 25.71
CA ASP A 36 -3.50 -1.88 26.01
C ASP A 36 -3.61 -2.21 27.51
N TYR A 37 -4.67 -1.75 28.15
CA TYR A 37 -4.97 -2.02 29.57
C TYR A 37 -6.16 -2.96 29.67
N ILE A 38 -5.92 -4.25 29.94
CA ILE A 38 -6.98 -5.24 30.17
C ILE A 38 -7.53 -5.02 31.58
N GLY A 39 -8.83 -4.82 31.68
CA GLY A 39 -9.53 -4.70 32.97
C GLY A 39 -9.56 -3.29 33.55
N LYS A 40 -9.03 -2.29 32.89
CA LYS A 40 -9.07 -0.88 33.37
C LYS A 40 -10.51 -0.39 33.56
N GLU A 41 -11.41 -0.84 32.73
CA GLU A 41 -12.84 -0.50 32.73
C GLU A 41 -13.63 -1.15 33.86
N TRP A 42 -13.11 -2.21 34.51
CA TRP A 42 -13.82 -2.91 35.60
C TRP A 42 -13.95 -2.04 36.85
N GLY A 43 -13.03 -1.13 37.07
CA GLY A 43 -13.01 -0.21 38.20
C GLY A 43 -13.00 -0.93 39.55
N ASP A 44 -13.49 -0.25 40.57
CA ASP A 44 -13.52 -0.78 41.95
C ASP A 44 -14.74 -1.66 42.25
N LYS A 45 -15.69 -1.80 41.31
CA LYS A 45 -16.95 -2.46 41.53
C LYS A 45 -17.02 -3.87 40.94
N VAL A 46 -15.96 -4.34 40.27
CA VAL A 46 -15.83 -5.73 39.88
C VAL A 46 -14.78 -6.35 40.78
N ILE A 47 -15.22 -7.34 41.58
CA ILE A 47 -14.42 -7.94 42.65
C ILE A 47 -14.36 -9.44 42.54
N THR A 48 -13.42 -10.05 43.25
CA THR A 48 -13.39 -11.53 43.48
C THR A 48 -14.35 -11.89 44.55
N ALA A 49 -15.12 -12.94 44.34
CA ALA A 49 -16.10 -13.46 45.33
C ALA A 49 -16.09 -15.01 45.37
N GLN A 50 -16.61 -15.59 46.44
CA GLN A 50 -16.73 -17.05 46.53
C GLN A 50 -18.21 -17.47 46.67
N ILE A 51 -18.62 -18.45 45.88
CA ILE A 51 -19.95 -19.08 46.01
C ILE A 51 -20.00 -19.92 47.28
N VAL A 52 -20.71 -19.46 48.30
CA VAL A 52 -20.83 -20.17 49.58
C VAL A 52 -22.08 -21.02 49.63
N HIS A 53 -23.10 -20.70 48.84
CA HIS A 53 -24.31 -21.47 48.72
C HIS A 53 -24.84 -21.42 47.31
N LEU A 54 -25.42 -22.56 46.83
CA LEU A 54 -25.99 -22.73 45.51
C LEU A 54 -27.27 -23.52 45.58
N GLU A 55 -28.37 -22.93 45.12
CA GLU A 55 -29.67 -23.65 45.06
C GLU A 55 -30.38 -23.33 43.74
N LYS A 56 -31.21 -24.23 43.24
CA LYS A 56 -32.04 -23.99 42.06
C LYS A 56 -33.15 -23.02 42.38
N VAL A 57 -33.41 -22.08 41.47
CA VAL A 57 -34.54 -21.16 41.59
C VAL A 57 -35.84 -21.94 41.37
N GLU A 58 -36.75 -21.85 42.31
CA GLU A 58 -38.07 -22.55 42.25
C GLU A 58 -38.84 -22.07 41.00
N GLY A 59 -39.25 -23.03 40.15
CA GLY A 59 -39.96 -22.74 38.91
C GLY A 59 -39.07 -22.39 37.69
N SER A 60 -37.73 -22.62 37.77
CA SER A 60 -36.80 -22.43 36.62
C SER A 60 -35.90 -23.65 36.43
N ASP A 61 -35.80 -24.15 35.22
CA ASP A 61 -34.94 -25.31 34.90
C ASP A 61 -33.45 -24.90 34.76
N HIS A 62 -33.13 -23.62 34.52
CA HIS A 62 -31.79 -23.15 34.19
C HIS A 62 -31.25 -22.04 35.09
N LEU A 63 -32.05 -21.51 36.04
CA LEU A 63 -31.55 -20.46 36.93
C LEU A 63 -31.18 -21.05 38.29
N ASN A 64 -30.05 -20.59 38.80
CA ASN A 64 -29.57 -20.86 40.14
C ASN A 64 -29.56 -19.57 40.96
N TYR A 65 -29.92 -19.66 42.24
CA TYR A 65 -29.68 -18.61 43.20
C TYR A 65 -28.41 -18.94 43.99
N THR A 66 -27.49 -18.02 44.02
CA THR A 66 -26.22 -18.16 44.69
C THR A 66 -26.13 -17.16 45.84
N ARG A 67 -25.55 -17.57 46.96
CA ARG A 67 -25.01 -16.62 47.94
C ARG A 67 -23.49 -16.54 47.76
N VAL A 68 -23.02 -15.34 47.58
CA VAL A 68 -21.59 -15.11 47.28
C VAL A 68 -20.99 -14.26 48.41
N ASN A 69 -19.90 -14.78 48.98
CA ASN A 69 -19.07 -14.05 49.95
C ASN A 69 -18.14 -13.09 49.26
N THR A 70 -18.21 -11.81 49.62
CA THR A 70 -17.36 -10.75 49.10
C THR A 70 -16.17 -10.40 50.01
N GLY A 71 -15.96 -11.19 51.07
CA GLY A 71 -14.93 -10.90 52.10
C GLY A 71 -15.45 -10.00 53.22
N THR A 72 -16.46 -9.17 52.98
CA THR A 72 -17.04 -8.24 53.96
C THR A 72 -18.52 -8.55 54.23
N GLN A 73 -19.23 -9.12 53.26
CA GLN A 73 -20.64 -9.45 53.34
C GLN A 73 -21.00 -10.58 52.36
N GLU A 74 -22.19 -11.18 52.56
CA GLU A 74 -22.77 -12.11 51.61
C GLU A 74 -23.86 -11.45 50.78
N LEU A 75 -23.81 -11.62 49.45
CA LEU A 75 -24.79 -11.08 48.53
C LEU A 75 -25.54 -12.24 47.83
N GLY A 76 -26.83 -12.01 47.56
CA GLY A 76 -27.60 -12.91 46.71
C GLY A 76 -27.42 -12.57 45.25
N VAL A 77 -27.17 -13.56 44.39
CA VAL A 77 -27.02 -13.35 42.96
C VAL A 77 -27.72 -14.48 42.18
N ILE A 78 -28.51 -14.13 41.19
CA ILE A 78 -29.16 -15.08 40.28
C ILE A 78 -28.22 -15.33 39.10
N CYS A 79 -27.91 -16.58 38.82
CA CYS A 79 -27.02 -16.99 37.75
C CYS A 79 -27.63 -18.11 36.88
N GLY A 80 -27.57 -17.94 35.56
CA GLY A 80 -28.03 -18.97 34.61
C GLY A 80 -26.92 -19.88 34.08
N ALA A 81 -25.71 -19.70 34.50
CA ALA A 81 -24.58 -20.47 33.97
C ALA A 81 -24.55 -21.90 34.56
N PRO A 82 -24.28 -22.94 33.74
CA PRO A 82 -24.30 -24.34 34.20
C PRO A 82 -23.02 -24.79 34.89
N ASN A 83 -21.95 -24.03 34.79
CA ASN A 83 -20.57 -24.44 35.16
C ASN A 83 -20.16 -24.06 36.59
N ILE A 84 -21.07 -23.44 37.37
CA ILE A 84 -20.80 -23.00 38.76
C ILE A 84 -21.06 -24.07 39.81
N LYS A 85 -20.23 -24.09 40.84
CA LYS A 85 -20.35 -25.00 42.00
C LYS A 85 -20.16 -24.24 43.31
N GLN A 86 -20.69 -24.79 44.40
CA GLN A 86 -20.37 -24.26 45.74
C GLN A 86 -18.87 -24.41 46.03
N GLY A 87 -18.25 -23.34 46.49
CA GLY A 87 -16.80 -23.26 46.72
C GLY A 87 -16.05 -22.49 45.65
N ASP A 88 -16.61 -22.36 44.44
CA ASP A 88 -15.94 -21.69 43.34
C ASP A 88 -15.65 -20.22 43.65
N LYS A 89 -14.48 -19.77 43.21
CA LYS A 89 -14.09 -18.36 43.19
C LYS A 89 -14.51 -17.78 41.84
N VAL A 90 -15.16 -16.62 41.85
CA VAL A 90 -15.77 -16.03 40.63
C VAL A 90 -15.64 -14.51 40.62
N PRO A 91 -15.58 -13.89 39.44
CA PRO A 91 -15.74 -12.44 39.29
C PRO A 91 -17.18 -12.03 39.58
N LEU A 92 -17.35 -11.03 40.43
CA LEU A 92 -18.65 -10.45 40.78
C LEU A 92 -18.67 -8.95 40.42
N ALA A 93 -19.53 -8.56 39.51
CA ALA A 93 -19.86 -7.17 39.26
C ALA A 93 -20.95 -6.72 40.23
N LEU A 94 -20.61 -5.79 41.13
CA LEU A 94 -21.51 -5.20 42.11
C LEU A 94 -22.48 -4.21 41.44
N VAL A 95 -23.57 -3.90 42.14
CA VAL A 95 -24.53 -2.88 41.69
C VAL A 95 -23.82 -1.53 41.39
N GLY A 96 -24.04 -1.01 40.19
CA GLY A 96 -23.38 0.17 39.66
C GLY A 96 -22.02 -0.09 39.03
N ALA A 97 -21.58 -1.34 38.87
CA ALA A 97 -20.47 -1.69 37.99
C ALA A 97 -20.83 -1.43 36.53
N LYS A 98 -19.88 -0.99 35.72
CA LYS A 98 -20.05 -0.81 34.28
C LYS A 98 -19.23 -1.89 33.56
N LEU A 99 -19.88 -2.70 32.72
CA LEU A 99 -19.26 -3.71 31.88
C LEU A 99 -19.65 -3.41 30.41
N GLY A 100 -18.72 -2.89 29.65
CA GLY A 100 -19.00 -2.35 28.33
C GLY A 100 -20.06 -1.24 28.41
N ASP A 101 -21.18 -1.42 27.71
CA ASP A 101 -22.31 -0.46 27.71
C ASP A 101 -23.35 -0.76 28.79
N VAL A 102 -23.19 -1.83 29.58
CA VAL A 102 -24.17 -2.26 30.59
C VAL A 102 -23.78 -1.78 31.98
N ILE A 103 -24.70 -1.13 32.69
CA ILE A 103 -24.59 -0.83 34.13
C ILE A 103 -25.36 -1.85 34.91
N ILE A 104 -24.68 -2.53 35.84
CA ILE A 104 -25.28 -3.57 36.67
C ILE A 104 -26.20 -2.93 37.69
N GLY A 105 -27.49 -3.33 37.69
CA GLY A 105 -28.51 -2.92 38.63
C GLY A 105 -28.92 -4.04 39.58
N GLU A 106 -29.65 -3.71 40.65
CA GLU A 106 -30.39 -4.72 41.43
C GLU A 106 -31.53 -5.28 40.57
N ALA A 107 -31.61 -6.59 40.48
CA ALA A 107 -32.68 -7.27 39.73
C ALA A 107 -33.50 -8.17 40.63
N ARG A 108 -34.81 -8.20 40.40
CA ARG A 108 -35.73 -9.13 41.09
C ARG A 108 -36.33 -10.10 40.09
N LYS A 109 -36.17 -11.39 40.33
CA LYS A 109 -36.72 -12.42 39.47
C LYS A 109 -37.20 -13.62 40.32
N MET A 110 -38.42 -14.06 40.08
CA MET A 110 -39.05 -15.22 40.77
C MET A 110 -38.94 -15.17 42.31
N GLY A 111 -39.13 -14.00 42.91
CA GLY A 111 -39.06 -13.80 44.35
C GLY A 111 -37.66 -13.60 44.94
N TYR A 112 -36.61 -13.85 44.18
CA TYR A 112 -35.23 -13.67 44.61
C TYR A 112 -34.68 -12.30 44.18
N VAL A 113 -33.76 -11.74 44.97
CA VAL A 113 -33.10 -10.48 44.70
C VAL A 113 -31.65 -10.77 44.28
N SER A 114 -31.26 -10.27 43.10
CA SER A 114 -29.87 -10.29 42.61
C SER A 114 -29.21 -8.94 42.85
N GLN A 115 -28.17 -8.92 43.67
CA GLN A 115 -27.43 -7.73 44.09
C GLN A 115 -26.10 -7.62 43.37
N GLY A 116 -26.01 -8.16 42.15
CA GLY A 116 -24.82 -8.14 41.29
C GLY A 116 -24.98 -9.16 40.17
N MET A 117 -23.91 -9.32 39.42
CA MET A 117 -23.83 -10.29 38.31
C MET A 117 -22.48 -11.02 38.38
N LEU A 118 -22.55 -12.37 38.29
CA LEU A 118 -21.34 -13.18 38.04
C LEU A 118 -20.97 -13.04 36.57
N CYS A 119 -19.68 -12.88 36.27
CA CYS A 119 -19.22 -12.49 34.97
C CYS A 119 -18.58 -13.65 34.19
N SER A 120 -18.95 -13.77 32.92
CA SER A 120 -18.30 -14.63 31.93
C SER A 120 -17.05 -13.94 31.34
N PRO A 121 -16.16 -14.66 30.64
CA PRO A 121 -15.03 -14.10 29.94
C PRO A 121 -15.43 -12.96 28.95
N ARG A 122 -16.57 -13.13 28.26
CA ARG A 122 -17.11 -12.14 27.32
C ARG A 122 -17.55 -10.85 28.00
N GLU A 123 -18.24 -10.96 29.14
CA GLU A 123 -18.70 -9.78 29.89
C GLU A 123 -17.51 -8.98 30.48
N LEU A 124 -16.42 -9.69 30.81
CA LEU A 124 -15.19 -9.08 31.26
C LEU A 124 -14.32 -8.52 30.13
N GLY A 125 -14.66 -8.81 28.86
CA GLY A 125 -13.83 -8.39 27.71
C GLY A 125 -12.50 -9.14 27.58
N ILE A 126 -12.36 -10.29 28.27
CA ILE A 126 -11.13 -11.10 28.25
C ILE A 126 -11.22 -12.34 27.35
N GLY A 127 -12.32 -12.49 26.61
CA GLY A 127 -12.57 -13.58 25.68
C GLY A 127 -13.96 -13.52 25.09
N ASN A 128 -14.25 -14.40 24.13
CA ASN A 128 -15.56 -14.47 23.46
C ASN A 128 -16.50 -15.49 24.10
N ASP A 129 -16.01 -16.28 25.06
CA ASP A 129 -16.82 -17.34 25.70
C ASP A 129 -17.85 -16.73 26.66
N HIS A 130 -19.09 -17.12 26.46
CA HIS A 130 -20.24 -16.75 27.27
C HIS A 130 -21.07 -17.98 27.73
N SER A 131 -20.57 -19.19 27.52
CA SER A 131 -21.23 -20.43 27.88
C SER A 131 -21.29 -20.65 29.40
N GLY A 132 -20.39 -19.98 30.14
CA GLY A 132 -20.31 -20.08 31.58
C GLY A 132 -19.66 -18.86 32.25
N ILE A 133 -19.61 -18.90 33.58
CA ILE A 133 -18.91 -17.91 34.41
C ILE A 133 -17.41 -18.21 34.39
N TYR A 134 -16.58 -17.16 34.43
CA TYR A 134 -15.15 -17.30 34.59
C TYR A 134 -14.85 -17.83 36.00
N ILE A 135 -14.24 -19.01 36.11
CA ILE A 135 -13.85 -19.61 37.41
C ILE A 135 -12.41 -19.20 37.70
N LEU A 136 -12.21 -18.50 38.80
CA LEU A 136 -10.89 -18.07 39.29
C LEU A 136 -10.18 -19.26 39.99
N ASP A 137 -8.86 -19.15 40.13
CA ASP A 137 -8.04 -20.11 40.84
C ASP A 137 -8.54 -20.26 42.31
N THR A 138 -8.48 -21.48 42.83
CA THR A 138 -9.04 -21.82 44.17
C THR A 138 -8.36 -21.08 45.32
N ASP A 139 -7.12 -20.65 45.14
CA ASP A 139 -6.32 -19.85 46.07
C ASP A 139 -6.54 -18.35 45.98
N THR A 140 -7.31 -17.85 44.95
CA THR A 140 -7.61 -16.44 44.80
C THR A 140 -8.23 -15.85 46.06
N PRO A 141 -7.67 -14.79 46.67
CA PRO A 141 -8.31 -14.14 47.81
C PRO A 141 -9.64 -13.50 47.43
N VAL A 142 -10.58 -13.51 48.33
CA VAL A 142 -11.94 -12.95 48.16
C VAL A 142 -11.96 -11.48 48.54
N GLY A 143 -12.72 -10.67 47.80
CA GLY A 143 -12.91 -9.25 48.07
C GLY A 143 -11.86 -8.32 47.45
N LEU A 144 -10.95 -8.86 46.65
CA LEU A 144 -10.01 -8.03 45.90
C LEU A 144 -10.69 -7.40 44.66
N LYS A 145 -10.22 -6.24 44.24
CA LYS A 145 -10.59 -5.72 42.93
C LYS A 145 -10.13 -6.68 41.87
N LEU A 146 -10.99 -6.98 40.90
CA LEU A 146 -10.67 -7.95 39.87
C LEU A 146 -9.47 -7.49 39.02
N VAL A 147 -9.31 -6.19 38.81
CA VAL A 147 -8.17 -5.61 38.08
C VAL A 147 -6.82 -5.93 38.73
N ASP A 148 -6.77 -6.07 40.06
CA ASP A 148 -5.54 -6.42 40.78
C ASP A 148 -5.18 -7.91 40.62
N VAL A 149 -6.15 -8.76 40.17
CA VAL A 149 -5.99 -10.21 40.02
C VAL A 149 -5.86 -10.64 38.56
N LEU A 150 -6.67 -10.07 37.68
CA LEU A 150 -6.74 -10.43 36.25
C LEU A 150 -6.34 -9.27 35.33
N GLY A 151 -6.10 -8.06 35.87
CA GLY A 151 -5.68 -6.94 35.06
C GLY A 151 -4.29 -7.19 34.44
N GLU A 152 -4.10 -6.74 33.20
CA GLU A 152 -2.86 -6.88 32.49
C GLU A 152 -2.58 -5.62 31.67
N VAL A 153 -1.30 -5.29 31.48
CA VAL A 153 -0.86 -4.25 30.54
C VAL A 153 -0.09 -4.92 29.41
N VAL A 154 -0.53 -4.68 28.20
CA VAL A 154 0.02 -5.31 26.99
C VAL A 154 0.62 -4.25 26.09
N LEU A 155 1.89 -4.37 25.73
CA LEU A 155 2.51 -3.56 24.71
C LEU A 155 2.24 -4.24 23.35
N ASP A 156 1.66 -3.53 22.41
CA ASP A 156 1.55 -4.00 21.02
C ASP A 156 2.73 -3.44 20.21
N MET A 157 3.62 -4.33 19.79
CA MET A 157 4.88 -3.99 19.18
C MET A 157 4.92 -4.33 17.69
N ALA A 158 5.35 -3.38 16.86
CA ALA A 158 5.64 -3.57 15.45
C ALA A 158 7.00 -4.27 15.27
N ILE A 159 7.01 -5.55 14.97
CA ILE A 159 8.25 -6.30 14.75
C ILE A 159 8.70 -6.16 13.30
N LYS A 160 9.85 -5.51 13.10
CA LYS A 160 10.45 -5.32 11.77
C LYS A 160 10.89 -6.64 11.14
N ALA A 161 10.92 -6.70 9.81
CA ALA A 161 11.12 -7.95 9.08
C ALA A 161 12.50 -8.59 9.34
N HIS A 162 13.55 -7.79 9.58
CA HIS A 162 14.92 -8.26 9.84
C HIS A 162 15.18 -8.64 11.32
N ARG A 163 14.29 -8.25 12.25
CA ARG A 163 14.41 -8.49 13.68
C ARG A 163 13.58 -9.71 14.11
N GLY A 164 13.93 -10.89 13.59
CA GLY A 164 13.28 -12.16 13.96
C GLY A 164 13.38 -12.51 15.45
N ASP A 165 14.49 -12.13 16.09
CA ASP A 165 14.79 -12.27 17.51
C ASP A 165 13.74 -11.64 18.43
N LEU A 166 13.12 -10.52 18.00
CA LEU A 166 12.08 -9.79 18.72
C LEU A 166 10.69 -10.43 18.65
N SER A 167 10.55 -11.53 17.91
CA SER A 167 9.27 -12.25 17.82
C SER A 167 9.00 -13.14 19.05
N SER A 168 9.62 -12.82 20.20
CA SER A 168 9.52 -13.53 21.48
C SER A 168 9.58 -12.60 22.68
N ILE A 169 9.00 -13.06 23.80
CA ILE A 169 9.06 -12.31 25.09
C ILE A 169 10.50 -12.15 25.55
N ILE A 170 11.33 -13.19 25.43
CA ILE A 170 12.76 -13.15 25.80
C ILE A 170 13.53 -12.19 24.89
N GLY A 171 13.24 -12.14 23.61
CA GLY A 171 13.87 -11.16 22.70
C GLY A 171 13.59 -9.73 23.12
N ILE A 172 12.34 -9.41 23.46
CA ILE A 172 11.98 -8.11 23.99
C ILE A 172 12.60 -7.85 25.38
N ALA A 173 12.64 -8.88 26.24
CA ALA A 173 13.29 -8.76 27.56
C ALA A 173 14.79 -8.43 27.45
N ARG A 174 15.47 -8.96 26.46
CA ARG A 174 16.89 -8.65 26.17
C ARG A 174 17.08 -7.17 25.85
N GLU A 175 16.23 -6.62 25.01
CA GLU A 175 16.26 -5.20 24.67
C GLU A 175 15.94 -4.31 25.88
N VAL A 176 14.92 -4.68 26.65
CA VAL A 176 14.59 -3.96 27.90
C VAL A 176 15.76 -4.04 28.90
N ALA A 177 16.42 -5.19 29.01
CA ALA A 177 17.59 -5.36 29.86
C ALA A 177 18.74 -4.42 29.44
N ALA A 178 19.05 -4.37 28.15
CA ALA A 178 20.08 -3.49 27.60
C ALA A 178 19.77 -2.01 27.81
N LEU A 179 18.51 -1.59 27.55
CA LEU A 179 18.08 -0.18 27.66
C LEU A 179 17.94 0.30 29.11
N THR A 180 17.62 -0.59 30.06
CA THR A 180 17.40 -0.22 31.48
C THR A 180 18.57 -0.58 32.40
N GLY A 181 19.57 -1.32 31.90
CA GLY A 181 20.66 -1.85 32.72
C GLY A 181 20.19 -2.93 33.71
N SER A 182 19.03 -3.55 33.48
CA SER A 182 18.48 -4.60 34.33
C SER A 182 19.03 -5.96 33.94
N PRO A 183 19.24 -6.91 34.90
CA PRO A 183 19.73 -8.24 34.55
C PRO A 183 18.67 -9.04 33.77
N LEU A 184 19.09 -9.73 32.72
CA LEU A 184 18.28 -10.65 31.95
C LEU A 184 18.31 -12.05 32.56
N ARG A 185 17.15 -12.71 32.67
CA ARG A 185 16.97 -14.06 33.21
C ARG A 185 16.42 -14.98 32.11
N ILE A 186 17.31 -15.77 31.50
CA ILE A 186 16.90 -16.76 30.49
C ILE A 186 16.57 -18.09 31.15
N PRO A 187 15.48 -18.76 30.81
CA PRO A 187 15.13 -20.09 31.36
C PRO A 187 16.23 -21.11 31.13
N GLN A 188 16.53 -21.88 32.16
CA GLN A 188 17.46 -23.02 32.10
C GLN A 188 16.67 -24.31 32.36
N PRO A 189 16.06 -24.93 31.31
CA PRO A 189 15.23 -26.09 31.50
C PRO A 189 16.00 -27.25 32.14
N LYS A 190 15.44 -27.85 33.20
CA LYS A 190 15.96 -29.06 33.83
C LYS A 190 14.98 -30.19 33.58
N LEU A 191 15.44 -31.27 33.01
CA LEU A 191 14.64 -32.44 32.66
C LEU A 191 14.98 -33.64 33.54
N HIS A 192 13.96 -34.44 33.82
CA HIS A 192 14.12 -35.71 34.49
C HIS A 192 13.95 -36.82 33.43
N GLU A 193 14.99 -36.97 32.61
CA GLU A 193 15.00 -37.94 31.54
C GLU A 193 14.98 -39.38 32.07
N GLN A 194 14.12 -40.23 31.49
CA GLN A 194 13.99 -41.65 31.87
C GLN A 194 13.52 -42.52 30.71
N GLY A 195 13.62 -43.84 30.85
CA GLY A 195 13.14 -44.81 29.87
C GLY A 195 14.05 -45.02 28.67
N THR A 196 13.48 -45.38 27.53
CA THR A 196 14.20 -45.74 26.29
C THR A 196 14.84 -44.49 25.67
N PRO A 197 16.07 -44.54 25.17
CA PRO A 197 16.67 -43.43 24.45
C PRO A 197 15.85 -43.00 23.22
N THR A 198 15.63 -41.69 23.06
CA THR A 198 14.85 -41.11 21.96
C THR A 198 15.38 -41.56 20.58
N GLU A 199 16.69 -41.68 20.40
CA GLU A 199 17.32 -42.15 19.16
C GLU A 199 16.95 -43.58 18.77
N GLN A 200 16.49 -44.41 19.73
CA GLN A 200 16.02 -45.77 19.47
C GLN A 200 14.51 -45.81 19.17
N MET A 201 13.80 -44.72 19.44
CA MET A 201 12.34 -44.63 19.28
C MET A 201 11.91 -43.90 18.02
N VAL A 202 12.72 -42.95 17.53
CA VAL A 202 12.41 -42.17 16.34
C VAL A 202 13.65 -41.97 15.46
N LYS A 203 13.40 -42.04 14.15
CA LYS A 203 14.38 -41.71 13.13
C LYS A 203 14.03 -40.44 12.44
N VAL A 204 15.02 -39.56 12.22
CA VAL A 204 14.81 -38.30 11.44
C VAL A 204 15.79 -38.29 10.27
N THR A 205 15.28 -38.04 9.07
CA THR A 205 16.06 -37.89 7.84
C THR A 205 15.81 -36.52 7.22
N ILE A 206 16.84 -35.74 6.96
CA ILE A 206 16.76 -34.48 6.22
C ILE A 206 17.26 -34.70 4.80
N GLU A 207 16.36 -34.74 3.83
CA GLU A 207 16.70 -34.86 2.40
C GLU A 207 17.00 -33.51 1.74
N ALA A 208 16.48 -32.39 2.34
CA ALA A 208 16.68 -31.04 1.86
C ALA A 208 17.41 -30.17 2.91
N PRO A 209 18.72 -30.41 3.17
CA PRO A 209 19.44 -29.65 4.20
C PRO A 209 19.66 -28.18 3.86
N ASP A 210 19.48 -27.77 2.61
CA ASP A 210 19.50 -26.40 2.16
C ASP A 210 18.24 -25.62 2.57
N LEU A 211 17.14 -26.30 2.89
CA LEU A 211 15.87 -25.73 3.33
C LEU A 211 15.55 -26.02 4.80
N CYS A 212 16.11 -27.08 5.37
CA CYS A 212 16.02 -27.43 6.78
C CYS A 212 17.43 -27.57 7.38
N PRO A 213 18.00 -26.47 7.91
CA PRO A 213 19.32 -26.49 8.53
C PRO A 213 19.44 -27.40 9.75
N ARG A 214 18.40 -27.49 10.61
CA ARG A 214 18.39 -28.32 11.82
C ARG A 214 16.99 -28.84 12.10
N TYR A 215 16.93 -30.09 12.54
CA TYR A 215 15.71 -30.72 13.02
C TYR A 215 15.99 -31.51 14.29
N THR A 216 15.27 -31.19 15.36
CA THR A 216 15.38 -31.89 16.64
C THR A 216 14.07 -32.56 17.00
N ALA A 217 14.16 -33.75 17.62
CA ALA A 217 12.99 -34.50 18.06
C ALA A 217 13.18 -35.02 19.49
N ARG A 218 12.11 -34.94 20.28
CA ARG A 218 12.01 -35.52 21.61
C ARG A 218 10.77 -36.40 21.73
N ILE A 219 10.82 -37.42 22.60
CA ILE A 219 9.67 -38.25 22.90
C ILE A 219 9.25 -38.01 24.33
N ILE A 220 7.94 -37.81 24.54
CA ILE A 220 7.29 -37.65 25.84
C ILE A 220 6.14 -38.65 25.90
N SER A 221 6.21 -39.61 26.82
CA SER A 221 5.15 -40.60 27.07
C SER A 221 4.30 -40.24 28.28
N ASP A 222 3.24 -41.01 28.51
CA ASP A 222 2.32 -40.89 29.65
C ASP A 222 1.59 -39.54 29.76
N VAL A 223 1.53 -38.78 28.65
CA VAL A 223 0.94 -37.45 28.62
C VAL A 223 -0.56 -37.52 28.88
N LYS A 224 -1.04 -36.65 29.77
CA LYS A 224 -2.48 -36.49 30.08
C LYS A 224 -2.99 -35.19 29.51
N LEU A 225 -3.81 -35.30 28.48
CA LEU A 225 -4.48 -34.12 27.90
C LEU A 225 -5.52 -33.58 28.87
N GLY A 226 -5.60 -32.26 28.94
CA GLY A 226 -6.53 -31.54 29.77
C GLY A 226 -6.47 -30.02 29.51
N PRO A 227 -7.26 -29.23 30.26
CA PRO A 227 -7.19 -27.79 30.17
C PRO A 227 -5.83 -27.26 30.69
N SER A 228 -5.34 -26.22 30.08
CA SER A 228 -4.15 -25.54 30.54
C SER A 228 -4.35 -24.84 31.88
N PRO A 229 -3.31 -24.68 32.72
CA PRO A 229 -3.40 -23.87 33.91
C PRO A 229 -3.86 -22.46 33.61
N SER A 230 -4.63 -21.85 34.50
CA SER A 230 -5.18 -20.50 34.30
C SER A 230 -4.16 -19.43 34.02
N TRP A 231 -2.98 -19.49 34.64
CA TRP A 231 -1.87 -18.53 34.41
C TRP A 231 -1.34 -18.61 32.96
N MET A 232 -1.22 -19.82 32.39
CA MET A 232 -0.77 -20.00 31.00
C MET A 232 -1.85 -19.52 30.02
N GLY A 233 -3.10 -19.92 30.26
CA GLY A 233 -4.23 -19.47 29.44
C GLY A 233 -4.37 -17.95 29.41
N ARG A 234 -4.20 -17.28 30.54
CA ARG A 234 -4.21 -15.80 30.61
C ARG A 234 -3.09 -15.16 29.80
N ARG A 235 -1.86 -15.67 29.90
CA ARG A 235 -0.70 -15.16 29.12
C ARG A 235 -0.90 -15.32 27.63
N LEU A 236 -1.39 -16.50 27.20
CA LEU A 236 -1.71 -16.75 25.79
C LEU A 236 -2.79 -15.79 25.28
N LEU A 237 -3.90 -15.61 26.02
CA LEU A 237 -4.97 -14.68 25.67
C LEU A 237 -4.46 -13.24 25.59
N ALA A 238 -3.67 -12.78 26.56
CA ALA A 238 -3.07 -11.45 26.56
C ALA A 238 -2.09 -11.24 25.39
N ALA A 239 -1.41 -12.33 24.97
CA ALA A 239 -0.55 -12.33 23.79
C ALA A 239 -1.32 -12.53 22.47
N GLY A 240 -2.67 -12.65 22.50
CA GLY A 240 -3.53 -12.77 21.33
C GLY A 240 -3.78 -14.18 20.83
N MET A 241 -3.41 -15.20 21.59
CA MET A 241 -3.62 -16.62 21.28
C MET A 241 -4.73 -17.25 22.09
N ARG A 242 -5.58 -18.07 21.45
CA ARG A 242 -6.64 -18.78 22.12
C ARG A 242 -6.11 -20.09 22.73
N PRO A 243 -6.31 -20.37 24.03
CA PRO A 243 -5.99 -21.66 24.64
C PRO A 243 -6.86 -22.81 24.06
N ILE A 244 -6.24 -23.97 23.88
CA ILE A 244 -6.86 -25.19 23.33
C ILE A 244 -6.82 -26.33 24.35
N ASN A 245 -5.60 -26.83 24.61
CA ASN A 245 -5.32 -27.85 25.62
C ASN A 245 -3.89 -27.69 26.13
N ASN A 246 -3.55 -28.34 27.24
CA ASN A 246 -2.27 -28.18 27.90
C ASN A 246 -1.05 -28.45 26.98
N VAL A 247 -1.12 -29.39 26.05
CA VAL A 247 -0.01 -29.74 25.15
C VAL A 247 0.18 -28.71 24.05
N VAL A 248 -0.89 -28.38 23.34
CA VAL A 248 -0.87 -27.36 22.29
C VAL A 248 -0.51 -25.99 22.87
N ASP A 249 -1.06 -25.67 24.03
CA ASP A 249 -0.79 -24.40 24.70
C ASP A 249 0.66 -24.30 25.20
N ILE A 250 1.29 -25.40 25.61
CA ILE A 250 2.74 -25.45 25.92
C ILE A 250 3.56 -25.14 24.67
N THR A 251 3.25 -25.73 23.52
CA THR A 251 4.01 -25.42 22.29
C THR A 251 3.84 -23.96 21.87
N ASN A 252 2.61 -23.42 21.97
CA ASN A 252 2.33 -22.01 21.72
C ASN A 252 3.00 -21.07 22.72
N TYR A 253 2.99 -21.44 24.01
CA TYR A 253 3.64 -20.69 25.07
C TYR A 253 5.14 -20.57 24.83
N VAL A 254 5.82 -21.69 24.53
CA VAL A 254 7.27 -21.70 24.23
C VAL A 254 7.60 -20.93 22.95
N MET A 255 6.75 -21.02 21.93
CA MET A 255 6.91 -20.22 20.72
C MET A 255 6.86 -18.71 21.03
N LEU A 256 5.93 -18.26 21.89
CA LEU A 256 5.87 -16.85 22.31
C LEU A 256 7.01 -16.50 23.28
N GLU A 257 7.38 -17.39 24.21
CA GLU A 257 8.40 -17.18 25.23
C GLU A 257 9.79 -17.00 24.60
N ILE A 258 10.19 -17.98 23.76
CA ILE A 258 11.56 -18.13 23.25
C ILE A 258 11.68 -17.70 21.79
N GLY A 259 10.59 -17.79 21.01
CA GLY A 259 10.57 -17.51 19.57
C GLY A 259 10.67 -18.75 18.68
N GLN A 260 10.82 -19.95 19.26
CA GLN A 260 10.92 -21.21 18.52
C GLN A 260 9.56 -21.85 18.36
N PRO A 261 8.97 -21.89 17.14
CA PRO A 261 7.78 -22.69 16.90
C PRO A 261 8.05 -24.19 17.08
N LEU A 262 7.12 -24.87 17.71
CA LEU A 262 7.19 -26.31 18.00
C LEU A 262 5.94 -26.99 17.42
N HIS A 263 6.07 -28.26 17.09
CA HIS A 263 4.93 -29.09 16.70
C HIS A 263 4.95 -30.41 17.44
N GLY A 264 3.80 -30.85 17.93
CA GLY A 264 3.60 -32.14 18.56
C GLY A 264 2.83 -33.08 17.63
N PHE A 265 3.42 -34.20 17.28
CA PHE A 265 2.74 -35.30 16.60
C PHE A 265 2.28 -36.34 17.59
N ASP A 266 1.16 -36.97 17.33
CA ASP A 266 0.81 -38.24 18.00
C ASP A 266 1.80 -39.32 17.52
N TYR A 267 2.62 -39.82 18.43
CA TYR A 267 3.69 -40.76 18.10
C TYR A 267 3.18 -42.05 17.45
N GLU A 268 2.01 -42.52 17.86
CA GLU A 268 1.39 -43.75 17.35
C GLU A 268 0.85 -43.56 15.90
N LEU A 269 0.63 -42.30 15.47
CA LEU A 269 0.17 -41.95 14.14
C LEU A 269 1.32 -41.66 13.16
N VAL A 270 2.58 -41.82 13.60
CA VAL A 270 3.75 -41.67 12.72
C VAL A 270 4.24 -43.04 12.27
N PRO A 271 3.99 -43.46 11.00
CA PRO A 271 4.42 -44.76 10.48
C PRO A 271 5.92 -44.99 10.61
N GLU A 272 6.30 -46.16 10.98
CA GLU A 272 7.70 -46.57 11.20
C GLU A 272 8.50 -45.69 12.17
N GLN A 273 7.80 -44.78 12.89
CA GLN A 273 8.42 -43.76 13.75
C GLN A 273 9.52 -42.97 12.99
N HIS A 274 9.29 -42.69 11.71
CA HIS A 274 10.29 -42.09 10.82
C HIS A 274 9.75 -40.76 10.24
N ILE A 275 10.43 -39.66 10.59
CA ILE A 275 10.22 -38.34 10.01
C ILE A 275 11.21 -38.10 8.86
N ILE A 276 10.69 -37.66 7.73
CA ILE A 276 11.48 -37.36 6.54
C ILE A 276 11.17 -35.90 6.12
N VAL A 277 12.19 -35.06 6.14
CA VAL A 277 12.07 -33.66 5.72
C VAL A 277 12.54 -33.53 4.28
N ARG A 278 11.60 -33.33 3.36
CA ARG A 278 11.85 -33.32 1.93
C ARG A 278 11.05 -32.22 1.18
N ARG A 279 11.40 -31.96 -0.04
CA ARG A 279 10.56 -31.17 -0.94
C ARG A 279 9.28 -31.93 -1.32
N ALA A 280 8.22 -31.21 -1.60
CA ALA A 280 7.00 -31.78 -2.16
C ALA A 280 7.22 -32.39 -3.55
N HIS A 281 6.45 -33.41 -3.89
CA HIS A 281 6.37 -33.90 -5.27
C HIS A 281 5.38 -33.07 -6.09
N GLU A 282 5.55 -33.05 -7.40
CA GLU A 282 4.64 -32.34 -8.31
C GLU A 282 3.20 -32.82 -8.15
N GLY A 283 2.29 -31.89 -7.81
CA GLY A 283 0.87 -32.19 -7.65
C GLY A 283 0.50 -32.95 -6.39
N GLU A 284 1.43 -33.11 -5.43
CA GLU A 284 1.13 -33.69 -4.11
C GLU A 284 0.06 -32.87 -3.39
N VAL A 285 -0.80 -33.52 -2.64
CA VAL A 285 -1.93 -32.87 -1.93
C VAL A 285 -1.94 -33.31 -0.49
N MET A 286 -2.14 -32.36 0.44
CA MET A 286 -2.38 -32.68 1.85
C MET A 286 -3.58 -31.89 2.41
N THR A 287 -4.16 -32.41 3.49
CA THR A 287 -5.17 -31.71 4.28
C THR A 287 -4.50 -31.11 5.51
N THR A 288 -4.57 -29.79 5.66
CA THR A 288 -4.01 -29.04 6.80
C THR A 288 -4.96 -29.03 8.00
N LEU A 289 -4.47 -28.61 9.19
CA LEU A 289 -5.25 -28.54 10.45
C LEU A 289 -6.51 -27.67 10.38
N ASP A 290 -6.67 -26.86 9.36
CA ASP A 290 -7.89 -26.07 9.07
C ASP A 290 -8.88 -26.81 8.15
N ASP A 291 -8.71 -28.12 7.95
CA ASP A 291 -9.52 -28.99 7.09
C ASP A 291 -9.51 -28.62 5.60
N VAL A 292 -8.56 -27.81 5.16
CA VAL A 292 -8.43 -27.38 3.76
C VAL A 292 -7.46 -28.29 3.00
N LYS A 293 -7.91 -28.79 1.84
CA LYS A 293 -7.05 -29.53 0.90
C LYS A 293 -6.20 -28.55 0.10
N ARG A 294 -4.87 -28.71 0.17
CA ARG A 294 -3.90 -27.84 -0.47
C ARG A 294 -3.06 -28.60 -1.49
N LYS A 295 -2.96 -28.05 -2.70
CA LYS A 295 -2.08 -28.58 -3.75
C LYS A 295 -0.69 -28.00 -3.52
N LEU A 296 0.32 -28.88 -3.52
CA LEU A 296 1.69 -28.55 -3.21
C LEU A 296 2.54 -28.48 -4.50
N THR A 297 3.64 -27.74 -4.46
CA THR A 297 4.59 -27.58 -5.55
C THR A 297 6.00 -27.97 -5.10
N PRO A 298 6.91 -28.42 -5.98
CA PRO A 298 8.23 -28.93 -5.63
C PRO A 298 9.17 -27.95 -4.92
N ASP A 299 8.87 -26.69 -4.92
CA ASP A 299 9.60 -25.66 -4.19
C ASP A 299 9.20 -25.57 -2.71
N MET A 300 8.11 -26.22 -2.31
CA MET A 300 7.64 -26.27 -0.93
C MET A 300 8.36 -27.37 -0.14
N LEU A 301 8.75 -27.05 1.10
CA LEU A 301 9.32 -28.00 2.05
C LEU A 301 8.22 -28.64 2.86
N LEU A 302 8.28 -29.95 3.00
CA LEU A 302 7.36 -30.76 3.78
C LEU A 302 8.07 -31.52 4.89
N ILE A 303 7.32 -31.75 5.96
CA ILE A 303 7.60 -32.81 6.93
C ILE A 303 6.71 -33.97 6.53
N THR A 304 7.29 -35.14 6.34
CA THR A 304 6.61 -36.33 5.85
C THR A 304 6.97 -37.53 6.72
N ASP A 305 6.17 -38.54 6.63
CA ASP A 305 6.48 -39.90 7.05
C ASP A 305 6.62 -40.82 5.80
N PRO A 306 6.84 -42.15 5.95
CA PRO A 306 6.87 -43.06 4.82
C PRO A 306 5.58 -43.16 3.99
N GLU A 307 4.43 -42.80 4.57
CA GLU A 307 3.12 -42.86 3.88
C GLU A 307 2.76 -41.57 3.17
N GLY A 308 3.29 -40.40 3.59
CA GLY A 308 2.99 -39.14 2.92
C GLY A 308 3.28 -37.87 3.74
N PRO A 309 2.71 -36.72 3.30
CA PRO A 309 2.96 -35.44 3.95
C PRO A 309 2.17 -35.31 5.26
N THR A 310 2.87 -34.97 6.33
CA THR A 310 2.31 -34.74 7.68
C THR A 310 2.24 -33.26 8.06
N ALA A 311 3.12 -32.41 7.49
CA ALA A 311 3.07 -30.97 7.70
C ALA A 311 3.71 -30.18 6.55
N ILE A 312 3.26 -28.94 6.35
CA ILE A 312 3.99 -27.95 5.54
C ILE A 312 4.98 -27.26 6.45
N ALA A 313 6.26 -27.51 6.21
CA ALA A 313 7.35 -27.11 7.10
C ALA A 313 7.32 -25.61 7.44
N GLY A 314 7.24 -25.28 8.72
CA GLY A 314 7.19 -23.92 9.24
C GLY A 314 5.92 -23.12 8.94
N VAL A 315 4.91 -23.73 8.31
CA VAL A 315 3.66 -23.05 7.96
C VAL A 315 2.47 -23.62 8.75
N MET A 316 2.13 -24.90 8.54
CA MET A 316 0.98 -25.50 9.23
C MET A 316 1.08 -27.03 9.24
N GLY A 317 0.69 -27.63 10.36
CA GLY A 317 0.56 -29.08 10.52
C GLY A 317 -0.56 -29.68 9.67
N GLY A 318 -0.51 -30.96 9.43
CA GLY A 318 -1.55 -31.75 8.76
C GLY A 318 -2.50 -32.41 9.75
N ALA A 319 -3.72 -32.67 9.29
CA ALA A 319 -4.76 -33.30 10.09
C ALA A 319 -4.49 -34.80 10.43
N VAL A 320 -3.58 -35.46 9.71
CA VAL A 320 -3.37 -36.94 9.82
C VAL A 320 -2.67 -37.34 11.12
N SER A 321 -1.75 -36.51 11.63
CA SER A 321 -0.92 -36.79 12.80
C SER A 321 -1.24 -35.85 13.98
N GLU A 322 -2.45 -35.28 13.99
CA GLU A 322 -2.88 -34.33 15.01
C GLU A 322 -3.08 -35.03 16.38
N ILE A 323 -2.68 -34.33 17.44
CA ILE A 323 -2.90 -34.70 18.83
C ILE A 323 -4.40 -34.71 19.10
N ASN A 324 -4.88 -35.82 19.64
CA ASN A 324 -6.32 -36.04 19.96
C ASN A 324 -6.48 -36.62 21.38
N ASP A 325 -7.72 -36.72 21.85
CA ASP A 325 -8.04 -37.16 23.23
C ASP A 325 -7.48 -38.55 23.64
N LYS A 326 -6.97 -39.31 22.67
CA LYS A 326 -6.38 -40.64 22.93
C LYS A 326 -4.85 -40.62 22.93
N THR A 327 -4.27 -39.52 22.55
CA THR A 327 -2.81 -39.37 22.47
C THR A 327 -2.20 -39.50 23.88
N THR A 328 -1.27 -40.42 24.03
CA THR A 328 -0.50 -40.65 25.29
C THR A 328 0.98 -40.45 25.11
N THR A 329 1.48 -40.55 23.88
CA THR A 329 2.91 -40.33 23.54
C THR A 329 3.04 -39.29 22.45
N ILE A 330 3.88 -38.32 22.69
CA ILE A 330 4.10 -37.19 21.80
C ILE A 330 5.52 -37.27 21.20
N LEU A 331 5.60 -37.15 19.87
CA LEU A 331 6.80 -36.83 19.18
C LEU A 331 6.85 -35.30 19.03
N LEU A 332 7.71 -34.65 19.81
CA LEU A 332 7.87 -33.19 19.79
C LEU A 332 8.94 -32.79 18.80
N GLU A 333 8.57 -31.96 17.82
CA GLU A 333 9.46 -31.33 16.85
C GLU A 333 9.90 -29.95 17.33
N ALA A 334 11.19 -29.64 17.17
CA ALA A 334 11.69 -28.28 17.11
C ALA A 334 12.70 -28.22 15.95
N ALA A 335 12.34 -27.46 14.91
CA ALA A 335 13.13 -27.43 13.70
C ALA A 335 13.45 -25.98 13.29
N ASN A 336 14.43 -25.82 12.42
CA ASN A 336 14.78 -24.59 11.76
C ASN A 336 14.59 -24.72 10.26
N PHE A 337 13.91 -23.75 9.64
CA PHE A 337 13.60 -23.75 8.23
C PHE A 337 14.05 -22.45 7.57
N LYS A 338 14.47 -22.54 6.31
CA LYS A 338 14.95 -21.39 5.54
C LYS A 338 13.85 -20.35 5.37
N SER A 339 14.07 -19.16 5.87
CA SER A 339 13.10 -18.06 5.93
C SER A 339 12.46 -17.71 4.58
N SER A 340 13.27 -17.64 3.52
CA SER A 340 12.79 -17.34 2.16
C SER A 340 11.84 -18.41 1.62
N ASN A 341 12.07 -19.70 1.95
CA ASN A 341 11.21 -20.80 1.53
C ASN A 341 9.86 -20.77 2.27
N VAL A 342 9.88 -20.58 3.59
CA VAL A 342 8.65 -20.47 4.38
C VAL A 342 7.81 -19.28 3.92
N ARG A 343 8.42 -18.13 3.68
CA ARG A 343 7.74 -16.94 3.15
C ARG A 343 7.11 -17.22 1.79
N HIS A 344 7.87 -17.81 0.86
CA HIS A 344 7.36 -18.15 -0.48
C HIS A 344 6.16 -19.09 -0.41
N THR A 345 6.28 -20.16 0.37
CA THR A 345 5.21 -21.15 0.59
C THR A 345 3.96 -20.52 1.21
N SER A 346 4.14 -19.69 2.26
CA SER A 346 3.06 -18.98 2.95
C SER A 346 2.29 -18.05 2.00
N VAL A 347 3.00 -17.28 1.17
CA VAL A 347 2.40 -16.38 0.17
C VAL A 347 1.67 -17.15 -0.92
N GLN A 348 2.28 -18.20 -1.47
CA GLN A 348 1.72 -18.99 -2.55
C GLN A 348 0.43 -19.72 -2.13
N LEU A 349 0.37 -20.19 -0.89
CA LEU A 349 -0.82 -20.85 -0.33
C LEU A 349 -1.83 -19.87 0.26
N GLY A 350 -1.50 -18.57 0.35
CA GLY A 350 -2.33 -17.57 1.05
C GLY A 350 -2.53 -17.89 2.52
N LEU A 351 -1.55 -18.55 3.16
CA LEU A 351 -1.66 -19.10 4.52
C LEU A 351 -0.59 -18.48 5.43
N ARG A 352 -1.03 -17.55 6.27
CA ARG A 352 -0.16 -16.90 7.25
C ARG A 352 -0.52 -17.37 8.66
N THR A 353 0.46 -17.91 9.37
CA THR A 353 0.34 -18.41 10.74
C THR A 353 1.35 -17.74 11.67
N ASP A 354 1.19 -17.91 12.99
CA ASP A 354 2.16 -17.43 13.98
C ASP A 354 3.54 -18.08 13.80
N ALA A 355 3.58 -19.35 13.41
CA ALA A 355 4.81 -20.05 13.07
C ALA A 355 5.46 -19.48 11.81
N SER A 356 4.71 -19.37 10.70
CA SER A 356 5.25 -18.86 9.45
C SER A 356 5.75 -17.41 9.58
N SER A 357 5.06 -16.59 10.37
CA SER A 357 5.45 -15.20 10.66
C SER A 357 6.77 -15.08 11.43
N ARG A 358 7.17 -16.12 12.17
CA ARG A 358 8.47 -16.20 12.85
C ARG A 358 9.55 -16.76 11.93
N PHE A 359 9.28 -17.88 11.28
CA PHE A 359 10.24 -18.49 10.35
C PHE A 359 10.59 -17.57 9.18
N GLU A 360 9.63 -16.82 8.61
CA GLU A 360 9.87 -15.91 7.49
C GLU A 360 10.86 -14.77 7.81
N LYS A 361 11.01 -14.43 9.11
CA LYS A 361 11.98 -13.42 9.58
C LYS A 361 13.37 -13.98 9.85
N GLY A 362 13.52 -15.31 9.82
CA GLY A 362 14.73 -16.01 10.20
C GLY A 362 14.77 -16.30 11.71
N LEU A 363 15.08 -17.55 12.03
CA LEU A 363 15.24 -18.03 13.40
C LEU A 363 16.62 -18.66 13.56
N ASP A 364 17.18 -18.50 14.75
CA ASP A 364 18.45 -19.14 15.13
C ASP A 364 18.30 -20.66 15.25
N PRO A 365 19.05 -21.46 14.52
CA PRO A 365 19.06 -22.91 14.67
C PRO A 365 19.37 -23.40 16.10
N GLU A 366 20.09 -22.60 16.88
CA GLU A 366 20.45 -22.95 18.27
C GLU A 366 19.25 -22.91 19.23
N LEU A 367 18.17 -22.17 18.89
CA LEU A 367 16.95 -22.13 19.68
C LEU A 367 16.19 -23.48 19.71
N THR A 368 16.41 -24.37 18.75
CA THR A 368 15.69 -25.65 18.66
C THR A 368 15.85 -26.48 19.93
N ILE A 369 17.07 -26.60 20.46
CA ILE A 369 17.36 -27.37 21.68
C ILE A 369 16.72 -26.71 22.90
N LEU A 370 16.87 -25.39 23.04
CA LEU A 370 16.30 -24.63 24.15
C LEU A 370 14.76 -24.74 24.15
N GLY A 371 14.15 -24.56 22.99
CA GLY A 371 12.71 -24.68 22.81
C GLY A 371 12.18 -26.06 23.12
N ALA A 372 12.79 -27.11 22.57
CA ALA A 372 12.41 -28.49 22.83
C ALA A 372 12.53 -28.83 24.33
N ASN A 373 13.63 -28.47 24.98
CA ASN A 373 13.84 -28.73 26.40
C ASN A 373 12.83 -27.98 27.29
N ARG A 374 12.53 -26.71 26.94
CA ARG A 374 11.55 -25.90 27.68
C ARG A 374 10.15 -26.51 27.59
N ALA A 375 9.75 -26.94 26.40
CA ALA A 375 8.45 -27.60 26.21
C ALA A 375 8.40 -28.93 26.97
N CYS A 376 9.45 -29.75 26.94
CA CYS A 376 9.54 -30.98 27.73
C CYS A 376 9.38 -30.73 29.24
N GLN A 377 10.08 -29.73 29.78
CA GLN A 377 9.94 -29.35 31.19
C GLN A 377 8.49 -28.99 31.53
N LEU A 378 7.84 -28.15 30.69
CA LEU A 378 6.44 -27.78 30.91
C LEU A 378 5.49 -28.98 30.75
N MET A 379 5.78 -29.94 29.87
CA MET A 379 4.98 -31.17 29.74
C MET A 379 5.13 -32.09 30.94
N GLU A 380 6.32 -32.21 31.55
CA GLU A 380 6.52 -32.90 32.82
C GLU A 380 5.65 -32.26 33.93
N GLU A 381 5.76 -30.94 34.05
CA GLU A 381 5.09 -30.19 35.13
C GLU A 381 3.56 -30.13 35.00
N LEU A 382 3.05 -29.99 33.77
CA LEU A 382 1.65 -29.60 33.51
C LEU A 382 0.81 -30.69 32.82
N ALA A 383 1.45 -31.65 32.17
CA ALA A 383 0.78 -32.72 31.44
C ALA A 383 1.13 -34.13 31.95
N ALA A 384 1.81 -34.23 33.09
CA ALA A 384 2.29 -35.49 33.69
C ALA A 384 3.15 -36.34 32.74
N GLY A 385 3.78 -35.72 31.72
CA GLY A 385 4.60 -36.40 30.72
C GLY A 385 5.90 -36.95 31.29
N SER A 386 6.35 -38.09 30.77
CA SER A 386 7.62 -38.73 31.05
C SER A 386 8.56 -38.47 29.87
N VAL A 387 9.63 -37.69 30.09
CA VAL A 387 10.57 -37.32 29.00
C VAL A 387 11.60 -38.44 28.82
N HIS A 388 11.72 -38.94 27.60
CA HIS A 388 12.70 -40.01 27.26
C HIS A 388 14.12 -39.48 27.20
N VAL A 389 15.11 -40.39 27.44
CA VAL A 389 16.53 -40.05 27.50
C VAL A 389 17.02 -39.53 26.16
N GLY A 390 17.71 -38.39 26.18
CA GLY A 390 18.36 -37.80 25.00
C GLY A 390 17.41 -37.12 24.01
N ILE A 391 18.00 -36.63 22.96
CA ILE A 391 17.31 -35.87 21.86
C ILE A 391 17.90 -36.34 20.54
N VAL A 392 17.08 -36.59 19.54
CA VAL A 392 17.56 -36.68 18.16
C VAL A 392 17.85 -35.28 17.68
N ASP A 393 19.09 -35.00 17.27
CA ASP A 393 19.54 -33.70 16.77
C ASP A 393 20.24 -33.91 15.41
N ASN A 394 19.54 -33.59 14.34
CA ASN A 394 20.06 -33.63 12.98
C ASN A 394 20.43 -32.23 12.53
N TYR A 395 21.74 -31.89 12.60
CA TYR A 395 22.31 -30.58 12.27
C TYR A 395 23.44 -30.72 11.27
N PRO A 396 23.15 -30.90 9.95
CA PRO A 396 24.15 -31.23 8.93
C PRO A 396 25.24 -30.16 8.78
N GLN A 397 24.90 -28.88 8.93
CA GLN A 397 25.81 -27.75 8.75
C GLN A 397 25.63 -26.75 9.89
N PRO A 398 26.34 -26.89 11.01
CA PRO A 398 26.26 -25.98 12.14
C PRO A 398 26.65 -24.55 11.78
N VAL A 399 25.79 -23.59 12.13
CA VAL A 399 26.02 -22.16 11.93
C VAL A 399 27.18 -21.72 12.85
N GLN A 400 28.17 -21.05 12.27
CA GLN A 400 29.24 -20.43 13.04
C GLN A 400 28.94 -18.97 13.31
N PRO A 401 29.17 -18.45 14.53
CA PRO A 401 29.04 -17.06 14.83
C PRO A 401 29.88 -16.18 13.90
N ARG A 402 29.27 -15.15 13.31
CA ARG A 402 29.97 -14.20 12.44
C ARG A 402 30.87 -13.29 13.30
N SER A 403 32.04 -12.96 12.80
CA SER A 403 32.93 -11.97 13.42
C SER A 403 33.20 -10.83 12.47
N ILE A 404 33.01 -9.59 12.96
CA ILE A 404 33.13 -8.35 12.19
C ILE A 404 34.26 -7.53 12.81
N THR A 405 35.20 -7.05 11.99
CA THR A 405 36.20 -6.08 12.41
C THR A 405 35.54 -4.70 12.39
N PHE A 406 35.61 -3.96 13.50
CA PHE A 406 34.89 -2.72 13.73
C PHE A 406 35.79 -1.67 14.39
N SER A 407 35.55 -0.42 14.09
CA SER A 407 36.21 0.72 14.74
C SER A 407 35.20 1.71 15.33
N PRO A 408 35.40 2.23 16.54
CA PRO A 408 34.58 3.33 17.08
C PRO A 408 34.52 4.56 16.16
N ASP A 409 35.56 4.79 15.36
CA ASP A 409 35.62 5.89 14.40
C ASP A 409 34.54 5.76 13.30
N GLU A 410 34.05 4.55 13.02
CA GLU A 410 32.94 4.33 12.05
C GLU A 410 31.63 4.94 12.55
N VAL A 411 31.40 4.96 13.87
CA VAL A 411 30.23 5.60 14.48
C VAL A 411 30.27 7.10 14.21
N GLU A 412 31.41 7.75 14.49
CA GLU A 412 31.59 9.18 14.26
C GLU A 412 31.47 9.51 12.76
N TRP A 413 32.06 8.69 11.90
CA TRP A 413 32.05 8.92 10.47
C TRP A 413 30.63 8.86 9.86
N LEU A 414 29.83 7.86 10.28
CA LEU A 414 28.47 7.69 9.74
C LEU A 414 27.44 8.65 10.36
N THR A 415 27.58 8.97 11.65
CA THR A 415 26.52 9.65 12.41
C THR A 415 26.93 10.98 13.05
N ALA A 416 28.21 11.33 12.96
CA ALA A 416 28.82 12.45 13.67
C ALA A 416 28.73 12.35 15.20
N VAL A 417 28.34 11.21 15.77
CA VAL A 417 28.31 10.96 17.21
C VAL A 417 29.66 10.42 17.66
N LYS A 418 30.32 11.12 18.58
CA LYS A 418 31.57 10.64 19.16
C LYS A 418 31.29 9.65 20.28
N VAL A 419 31.91 8.49 20.16
CA VAL A 419 31.83 7.43 21.17
C VAL A 419 33.23 7.00 21.62
N THR A 420 33.37 6.63 22.86
CA THR A 420 34.60 6.03 23.37
C THR A 420 34.63 4.52 23.08
N PRO A 421 35.82 3.90 22.99
CA PRO A 421 35.91 2.47 22.86
C PRO A 421 35.15 1.69 23.95
N GLN A 422 35.14 2.19 25.18
CA GLN A 422 34.45 1.55 26.30
C GLN A 422 32.93 1.61 26.14
N GLU A 423 32.38 2.75 25.70
CA GLU A 423 30.95 2.88 25.42
C GLU A 423 30.47 1.91 24.34
N VAL A 424 31.28 1.70 23.28
CA VAL A 424 30.99 0.69 22.26
C VAL A 424 30.98 -0.73 22.83
N ILE A 425 32.02 -1.07 23.63
CA ILE A 425 32.13 -2.38 24.29
C ILE A 425 30.92 -2.62 25.20
N ASP A 426 30.60 -1.67 26.08
CA ASP A 426 29.50 -1.80 27.05
C ASP A 426 28.16 -1.93 26.34
N THR A 427 27.92 -1.10 25.30
CA THR A 427 26.68 -1.11 24.52
C THR A 427 26.48 -2.45 23.80
N LEU A 428 27.45 -2.90 23.01
CA LEU A 428 27.35 -4.15 22.27
C LEU A 428 27.29 -5.36 23.22
N SER A 429 28.05 -5.34 24.33
CA SER A 429 28.03 -6.43 25.31
C SER A 429 26.68 -6.54 26.03
N SER A 430 25.94 -5.43 26.22
CA SER A 430 24.59 -5.45 26.78
C SER A 430 23.57 -6.19 25.90
N LEU A 431 23.88 -6.37 24.61
CA LEU A 431 23.10 -7.12 23.61
C LEU A 431 23.71 -8.51 23.31
N ASP A 432 24.52 -9.05 24.20
CA ASP A 432 25.18 -10.37 24.10
C ASP A 432 26.27 -10.47 22.98
N PHE A 433 26.71 -9.35 22.36
CA PHE A 433 27.85 -9.40 21.45
C PHE A 433 29.13 -9.60 22.25
N LYS A 434 30.04 -10.43 21.75
CA LYS A 434 31.37 -10.62 22.36
C LYS A 434 32.35 -9.69 21.66
N VAL A 435 32.86 -8.70 22.38
CA VAL A 435 33.77 -7.70 21.84
C VAL A 435 35.17 -7.92 22.41
N SER A 436 36.16 -8.05 21.53
CA SER A 436 37.58 -8.02 21.90
C SER A 436 38.25 -6.84 21.20
N SER A 437 39.06 -6.06 21.95
CA SER A 437 39.69 -4.84 21.44
C SER A 437 41.22 -4.98 21.47
N ASP A 438 41.90 -4.33 20.55
CA ASP A 438 43.33 -4.14 20.60
C ASP A 438 43.73 -3.20 21.77
N GLU A 439 45.05 -3.11 22.05
CA GLU A 439 45.57 -2.26 23.11
C GLU A 439 45.27 -0.75 22.94
N THR A 440 45.00 -0.33 21.71
CA THR A 440 44.71 1.08 21.39
C THR A 440 43.24 1.42 21.45
N GLY A 441 42.34 0.44 21.47
CA GLY A 441 40.90 0.62 21.40
C GLY A 441 40.39 1.02 20.00
N LYS A 442 41.24 1.07 18.99
CA LYS A 442 40.88 1.50 17.62
C LYS A 442 40.30 0.41 16.76
N THR A 443 40.73 -0.83 17.00
CA THR A 443 40.24 -1.98 16.25
C THR A 443 39.61 -2.99 17.19
N MET A 444 38.39 -3.36 16.93
CA MET A 444 37.63 -4.34 17.68
C MET A 444 37.24 -5.50 16.80
N LEU A 445 37.29 -6.71 17.36
CA LEU A 445 36.66 -7.88 16.75
C LEU A 445 35.37 -8.17 17.50
N VAL A 446 34.24 -7.98 16.82
CA VAL A 446 32.89 -8.19 17.35
C VAL A 446 32.33 -9.51 16.86
N THR A 447 32.11 -10.45 17.78
CA THR A 447 31.45 -11.72 17.47
C THR A 447 29.97 -11.57 17.69
N VAL A 448 29.19 -11.75 16.62
CA VAL A 448 27.75 -11.57 16.56
C VAL A 448 27.05 -12.80 17.12
N PRO A 449 26.08 -12.66 18.05
CA PRO A 449 25.24 -13.77 18.48
C PRO A 449 24.48 -14.41 17.31
N THR A 450 24.29 -15.72 17.31
CA THR A 450 23.68 -16.46 16.19
C THR A 450 22.23 -16.01 15.90
N TYR A 451 21.49 -15.55 16.91
CA TYR A 451 20.13 -15.05 16.75
C TYR A 451 20.05 -13.66 16.09
N ARG A 452 21.15 -12.91 15.98
CA ARG A 452 21.24 -11.62 15.27
C ARG A 452 21.64 -11.85 13.81
N MET A 453 20.73 -12.39 13.04
CA MET A 453 20.95 -12.73 11.63
C MET A 453 21.02 -11.48 10.73
N ASP A 454 20.52 -10.34 11.22
CA ASP A 454 20.48 -9.03 10.60
C ASP A 454 21.84 -8.32 10.56
N ILE A 455 22.76 -8.70 11.44
CA ILE A 455 24.08 -8.05 11.55
C ILE A 455 25.08 -8.70 10.59
N GLU A 456 25.42 -7.98 9.52
CA GLU A 456 26.31 -8.48 8.46
C GLU A 456 27.60 -7.68 8.31
N GLU A 457 27.56 -6.38 8.57
CA GLU A 457 28.69 -5.46 8.35
C GLU A 457 28.83 -4.43 9.48
N GLY A 458 29.88 -3.58 9.40
CA GLY A 458 30.16 -2.55 10.42
C GLY A 458 29.04 -1.54 10.58
N ALA A 459 28.36 -1.19 9.50
CA ALA A 459 27.23 -0.24 9.54
C ALA A 459 26.08 -0.75 10.43
N ASP A 460 25.82 -2.06 10.45
CA ASP A 460 24.80 -2.64 11.32
C ASP A 460 25.19 -2.52 12.80
N LEU A 461 26.51 -2.65 13.11
CA LEU A 461 27.03 -2.42 14.47
C LEU A 461 26.92 -0.93 14.87
N VAL A 462 27.10 0.00 13.92
CA VAL A 462 26.87 1.43 14.15
C VAL A 462 25.42 1.67 14.53
N GLU A 463 24.45 1.04 13.83
CA GLU A 463 23.04 1.13 14.17
C GLU A 463 22.78 0.67 15.61
N GLU A 464 23.32 -0.49 16.01
CA GLU A 464 23.16 -1.02 17.36
C GLU A 464 23.71 -0.07 18.43
N VAL A 465 24.88 0.49 18.19
CA VAL A 465 25.50 1.45 19.13
C VAL A 465 24.65 2.71 19.25
N VAL A 466 24.27 3.30 18.13
CA VAL A 466 23.56 4.60 18.11
C VAL A 466 22.14 4.50 18.64
N ARG A 467 21.40 3.43 18.33
CA ARG A 467 20.04 3.26 18.82
C ARG A 467 19.95 3.11 20.35
N LEU A 468 20.96 2.46 20.99
CA LEU A 468 21.01 2.34 22.44
C LEU A 468 21.51 3.62 23.12
N ILE A 469 22.48 4.31 22.52
CA ILE A 469 22.96 5.61 23.00
C ILE A 469 21.87 6.68 22.88
N GLY A 470 21.05 6.61 21.81
CA GLY A 470 19.92 7.48 21.49
C GLY A 470 20.13 8.27 20.20
N TYR A 471 19.16 8.19 19.29
CA TYR A 471 19.15 8.93 18.03
C TYR A 471 19.07 10.46 18.20
N ASP A 472 18.59 10.93 19.34
CA ASP A 472 18.54 12.33 19.72
C ASP A 472 19.93 12.96 19.90
N LYS A 473 20.97 12.15 20.07
CA LYS A 473 22.37 12.60 20.14
C LYS A 473 23.02 12.84 18.78
N ILE A 474 22.37 12.43 17.69
CA ILE A 474 22.87 12.69 16.34
C ILE A 474 22.75 14.20 16.06
N PRO A 475 23.86 14.91 15.81
CA PRO A 475 23.82 16.35 15.59
C PRO A 475 23.23 16.66 14.21
N SER A 476 22.48 17.76 14.14
CA SER A 476 22.07 18.32 12.85
C SER A 476 23.26 18.97 12.17
N THR A 477 23.64 18.50 11.00
CA THR A 477 24.75 19.02 10.22
C THR A 477 24.25 19.57 8.88
N ILE A 478 24.93 20.58 8.37
CA ILE A 478 24.68 21.13 7.03
C ILE A 478 25.57 20.34 6.04
N PRO A 479 25.01 19.78 4.96
CA PRO A 479 25.83 19.18 3.92
C PRO A 479 26.88 20.15 3.39
N THR A 480 28.12 19.71 3.32
CA THR A 480 29.24 20.49 2.79
C THR A 480 29.75 19.84 1.51
N GLY A 481 30.03 20.64 0.50
CA GLY A 481 30.55 20.16 -0.78
C GLY A 481 30.41 21.19 -1.88
N PRO A 482 30.91 20.91 -3.10
CA PRO A 482 30.65 21.77 -4.23
C PRO A 482 29.15 21.82 -4.52
N LEU A 483 28.67 23.00 -4.94
CA LEU A 483 27.29 23.11 -5.41
C LEU A 483 27.08 22.16 -6.58
N PRO A 484 25.97 21.41 -6.60
CA PRO A 484 25.67 20.56 -7.74
C PRO A 484 25.54 21.41 -9.00
N GLU A 485 26.00 20.89 -10.11
CA GLU A 485 25.72 21.51 -11.41
C GLU A 485 24.19 21.55 -11.62
N PRO A 486 23.67 22.64 -12.23
CA PRO A 486 22.25 22.73 -12.53
C PRO A 486 21.81 21.52 -13.34
N MET A 487 20.76 20.86 -12.90
CA MET A 487 20.16 19.78 -13.69
C MET A 487 19.67 20.33 -15.03
N THR A 488 20.02 19.67 -16.12
CA THR A 488 19.63 20.05 -17.48
C THR A 488 18.17 19.73 -17.80
N ASP A 489 17.50 18.94 -16.95
CA ASP A 489 16.08 18.63 -17.12
C ASP A 489 15.22 19.66 -16.38
N ASN A 490 14.68 20.60 -17.14
CA ASN A 490 13.86 21.70 -16.64
C ASN A 490 12.37 21.36 -16.59
N TRP A 491 11.97 20.07 -16.53
CA TRP A 491 10.55 19.72 -16.57
C TRP A 491 9.75 20.31 -15.43
N PHE A 492 10.33 20.41 -14.25
CA PHE A 492 9.64 21.05 -13.12
C PHE A 492 9.33 22.53 -13.43
N GLU A 493 10.29 23.27 -13.95
CA GLU A 493 10.12 24.69 -14.34
C GLU A 493 9.09 24.83 -15.48
N ARG A 494 9.17 23.96 -16.49
CA ARG A 494 8.24 23.93 -17.61
C ARG A 494 6.81 23.64 -17.18
N GLU A 495 6.61 22.69 -16.29
CA GLU A 495 5.28 22.40 -15.73
C GLU A 495 4.75 23.56 -14.89
N GLN A 496 5.61 24.26 -14.13
CA GLN A 496 5.21 25.45 -13.37
C GLN A 496 4.84 26.62 -14.28
N GLU A 497 5.61 26.84 -15.35
CA GLU A 497 5.30 27.86 -16.37
C GLU A 497 3.95 27.57 -17.02
N LEU A 498 3.73 26.33 -17.48
CA LEU A 498 2.48 25.88 -18.08
C LEU A 498 1.30 26.08 -17.14
N ARG A 499 1.45 25.67 -15.86
CA ARG A 499 0.45 25.86 -14.80
C ARG A 499 0.09 27.34 -14.64
N THR A 500 1.09 28.20 -14.57
CA THR A 500 0.90 29.65 -14.43
C THR A 500 0.14 30.23 -15.62
N ILE A 501 0.46 29.81 -16.84
CA ILE A 501 -0.21 30.27 -18.07
C ILE A 501 -1.70 29.84 -18.04
N LEU A 502 -1.96 28.57 -17.77
CA LEU A 502 -3.33 28.02 -17.78
C LEU A 502 -4.20 28.59 -16.66
N LEU A 503 -3.65 28.83 -15.47
CA LEU A 503 -4.35 29.57 -14.41
C LEU A 503 -4.69 30.99 -14.86
N GLY A 504 -3.77 31.63 -15.60
CA GLY A 504 -3.95 32.98 -16.17
C GLY A 504 -5.08 33.06 -17.18
N THR A 505 -5.46 31.97 -17.87
CA THR A 505 -6.63 31.91 -18.76
C THR A 505 -7.95 31.64 -18.02
N GLY A 506 -7.91 31.51 -16.68
CA GLY A 506 -9.09 31.28 -15.85
C GLY A 506 -9.47 29.80 -15.69
N LEU A 507 -8.57 28.90 -16.00
CA LEU A 507 -8.71 27.47 -15.74
C LEU A 507 -8.32 27.13 -14.30
N ASN A 508 -8.91 26.09 -13.72
CA ASN A 508 -8.54 25.55 -12.40
C ASN A 508 -7.83 24.21 -12.58
N GLU A 509 -6.74 24.01 -11.85
CA GLU A 509 -6.03 22.74 -11.88
C GLU A 509 -6.80 21.66 -11.11
N VAL A 510 -6.83 20.46 -11.69
CA VAL A 510 -7.34 19.25 -11.04
C VAL A 510 -6.28 18.16 -11.12
N VAL A 511 -6.30 17.27 -10.14
CA VAL A 511 -5.42 16.10 -10.09
C VAL A 511 -6.30 14.87 -9.95
N THR A 512 -6.18 13.96 -10.91
CA THR A 512 -6.97 12.74 -10.92
C THR A 512 -6.10 11.49 -10.79
N TYR A 513 -6.72 10.34 -10.49
CA TYR A 513 -5.98 9.09 -10.35
C TYR A 513 -5.36 8.64 -11.69
N THR A 514 -4.12 8.17 -11.62
CA THR A 514 -3.42 7.55 -12.75
C THR A 514 -4.01 6.19 -13.11
N LEU A 515 -4.58 5.50 -12.13
CA LEU A 515 -5.23 4.21 -12.30
C LEU A 515 -6.71 4.39 -12.64
N THR A 516 -7.20 3.59 -13.58
CA THR A 516 -8.58 3.62 -14.05
C THR A 516 -9.05 2.22 -14.48
N SER A 517 -10.25 2.13 -15.05
CA SER A 517 -10.75 0.89 -15.66
C SER A 517 -10.89 1.03 -17.18
N ARG A 518 -10.93 -0.11 -17.86
CA ARG A 518 -11.22 -0.15 -19.27
C ARG A 518 -12.59 0.44 -19.58
N VAL A 519 -13.57 0.19 -18.74
CA VAL A 519 -14.93 0.74 -18.88
C VAL A 519 -14.92 2.25 -18.85
N ARG A 520 -14.20 2.86 -17.92
CA ARG A 520 -14.07 4.33 -17.85
C ARG A 520 -13.37 4.89 -19.07
N THR A 521 -12.33 4.20 -19.55
CA THR A 521 -11.60 4.61 -20.75
C THR A 521 -12.48 4.59 -22.00
N ILE A 522 -13.32 3.58 -22.19
CA ILE A 522 -14.22 3.53 -23.37
C ILE A 522 -15.39 4.48 -23.30
N ASN A 523 -15.75 4.97 -22.12
CA ASN A 523 -16.85 5.91 -21.96
C ASN A 523 -16.64 7.23 -22.70
N VAL A 524 -15.41 7.61 -23.02
CA VAL A 524 -15.11 8.79 -23.85
C VAL A 524 -15.18 8.52 -25.35
N LEU A 525 -15.46 7.29 -25.78
CA LEU A 525 -15.64 6.94 -27.20
C LEU A 525 -17.11 7.00 -27.57
N ALA A 526 -17.47 7.72 -28.62
CA ALA A 526 -18.87 7.80 -29.11
C ALA A 526 -19.39 6.41 -29.49
N TYR A 527 -18.59 5.69 -30.23
CA TYR A 527 -18.86 4.33 -30.68
C TYR A 527 -17.66 3.45 -30.27
N PRO A 528 -17.72 2.75 -29.12
CA PRO A 528 -16.64 1.89 -28.68
C PRO A 528 -16.45 0.71 -29.64
N ASP A 529 -15.30 0.69 -30.30
CA ASP A 529 -14.83 -0.42 -31.11
C ASP A 529 -13.29 -0.46 -31.08
N THR A 530 -12.69 -1.51 -31.60
CA THR A 530 -11.24 -1.69 -31.62
C THR A 530 -10.53 -0.54 -32.37
N THR A 531 -11.12 -0.04 -33.45
CA THR A 531 -10.56 1.07 -34.24
C THR A 531 -10.58 2.37 -33.46
N SER A 532 -11.71 2.68 -32.82
CA SER A 532 -11.86 3.88 -31.95
C SER A 532 -10.94 3.81 -30.74
N ALA A 533 -10.76 2.64 -30.14
CA ALA A 533 -9.82 2.45 -29.01
C ALA A 533 -8.36 2.68 -29.44
N HIS A 534 -7.98 2.19 -30.63
CA HIS A 534 -6.65 2.45 -31.18
C HIS A 534 -6.45 3.94 -31.56
N ALA A 535 -7.51 4.65 -31.94
CA ALA A 535 -7.41 6.08 -32.23
C ALA A 535 -7.01 6.91 -31.00
N LEU A 536 -7.42 6.51 -29.78
CA LEU A 536 -6.93 7.14 -28.53
C LEU A 536 -5.41 7.03 -28.39
N LEU A 537 -4.82 5.92 -28.84
CA LEU A 537 -3.38 5.71 -28.80
C LEU A 537 -2.64 6.50 -29.89
N GLN A 538 -3.23 6.61 -31.08
CA GLN A 538 -2.58 7.19 -32.27
C GLN A 538 -2.40 8.71 -32.20
N VAL A 539 -3.37 9.47 -31.72
CA VAL A 539 -3.21 10.91 -31.46
C VAL A 539 -2.09 11.15 -30.46
N ALA A 540 -1.97 10.22 -29.53
CA ALA A 540 -0.93 10.19 -28.53
C ALA A 540 0.46 9.84 -29.10
N ALA A 541 0.55 8.90 -30.03
CA ALA A 541 1.81 8.40 -30.52
C ALA A 541 2.41 9.24 -31.70
N GLY A 542 1.64 10.17 -32.28
CA GLY A 542 2.05 11.00 -33.42
C GLY A 542 2.61 10.17 -34.55
N GLY A 543 1.76 9.45 -35.21
CA GLY A 543 1.95 8.60 -36.38
C GLY A 543 3.32 8.59 -37.07
N ALA A 544 4.32 7.89 -36.48
CA ALA A 544 5.63 7.77 -37.12
C ALA A 544 5.74 6.56 -38.07
N ASN A 545 4.66 5.77 -38.25
CA ASN A 545 4.66 4.61 -39.14
C ASN A 545 3.33 4.48 -39.93
N GLY A 546 2.97 5.50 -40.68
CA GLY A 546 1.90 5.44 -41.67
C GLY A 546 2.36 6.02 -43.01
N LYS A 547 3.09 5.25 -43.79
CA LYS A 547 3.03 5.43 -45.26
C LYS A 547 1.61 5.10 -45.68
N ASN A 548 0.73 6.04 -45.57
CA ASN A 548 -0.52 6.23 -46.32
C ASN A 548 -1.41 7.18 -45.50
N GLY A 549 -1.52 8.43 -45.93
CA GLY A 549 -2.54 9.35 -45.50
C GLY A 549 -3.93 8.90 -45.96
N GLN A 550 -4.41 7.79 -45.48
CA GLN A 550 -5.81 7.43 -45.54
C GLN A 550 -6.48 8.00 -44.31
N ALA A 551 -7.26 9.07 -44.53
CA ALA A 551 -8.32 9.47 -43.64
C ALA A 551 -9.06 8.22 -43.18
N LEU A 552 -9.26 8.07 -41.86
CA LEU A 552 -10.14 7.05 -41.29
C LEU A 552 -11.55 7.26 -41.90
N THR A 553 -11.81 6.64 -43.03
CA THR A 553 -13.14 6.57 -43.59
C THR A 553 -13.95 5.66 -42.70
N THR A 554 -14.81 6.26 -41.89
CA THR A 554 -15.89 5.52 -41.26
C THR A 554 -16.77 4.97 -42.40
N THR A 555 -16.63 3.69 -42.67
CA THR A 555 -17.65 3.00 -43.44
C THR A 555 -18.93 3.04 -42.64
N ASP A 556 -19.94 3.70 -43.20
CA ASP A 556 -21.35 3.56 -42.82
C ASP A 556 -21.71 2.07 -42.82
N SER A 557 -21.58 1.40 -41.69
CA SER A 557 -22.17 0.10 -41.45
C SER A 557 -22.99 0.12 -40.18
N ALA A 558 -24.23 0.55 -40.33
CA ALA A 558 -25.27 0.40 -39.30
C ALA A 558 -25.70 -1.07 -39.10
N THR A 559 -24.84 -2.03 -39.40
CA THR A 559 -25.13 -3.46 -39.26
C THR A 559 -23.90 -4.23 -38.88
N ALA A 560 -23.64 -4.27 -37.62
CA ALA A 560 -23.11 -5.35 -36.79
C ALA A 560 -22.60 -4.72 -35.49
N VAL A 561 -23.42 -4.68 -34.45
CA VAL A 561 -22.97 -4.52 -33.08
C VAL A 561 -22.28 -5.85 -32.72
N ALA A 562 -21.05 -6.03 -33.20
CA ALA A 562 -20.14 -6.97 -32.58
C ALA A 562 -19.95 -6.44 -31.15
N THR A 563 -20.22 -7.24 -30.14
CA THR A 563 -20.03 -6.92 -28.75
C THR A 563 -18.55 -6.64 -28.53
N PHE A 564 -18.17 -5.34 -28.55
CA PHE A 564 -16.81 -4.92 -28.25
C PHE A 564 -16.49 -5.29 -26.80
N ASP A 565 -15.47 -6.12 -26.60
CA ASP A 565 -15.00 -6.46 -25.25
C ASP A 565 -14.02 -5.37 -24.79
N PRO A 566 -14.30 -4.67 -23.67
CA PRO A 566 -13.36 -3.72 -23.08
C PRO A 566 -11.95 -4.29 -22.87
N ARG A 567 -11.81 -5.61 -22.73
CA ARG A 567 -10.52 -6.28 -22.59
C ARG A 567 -9.63 -6.19 -23.83
N ASP A 568 -10.20 -5.89 -24.99
CA ASP A 568 -9.46 -5.72 -26.25
C ASP A 568 -8.71 -4.37 -26.31
N ILE A 569 -8.93 -3.46 -25.36
CA ILE A 569 -8.17 -2.20 -25.29
C ILE A 569 -6.73 -2.52 -24.87
N PRO A 570 -5.74 -2.18 -25.72
CA PRO A 570 -4.35 -2.29 -25.31
C PRO A 570 -4.04 -1.29 -24.21
N ALA A 571 -3.70 -1.79 -23.02
CA ALA A 571 -3.42 -0.97 -21.84
C ALA A 571 -2.36 -1.63 -20.96
N VAL A 572 -1.70 -0.84 -20.15
CA VAL A 572 -0.83 -1.33 -19.06
C VAL A 572 -1.71 -1.84 -17.92
N VAL A 573 -1.70 -3.15 -17.71
CA VAL A 573 -2.56 -3.85 -16.73
C VAL A 573 -1.78 -4.09 -15.45
N LEU A 574 -2.41 -3.81 -14.30
CA LEU A 574 -1.81 -4.15 -13.00
C LEU A 574 -1.94 -5.66 -12.72
N ALA A 575 -0.88 -6.25 -12.20
CA ALA A 575 -0.87 -7.67 -11.83
C ALA A 575 -1.81 -7.97 -10.64
N ASN A 576 -1.95 -7.02 -9.71
CA ASN A 576 -2.74 -7.15 -8.48
C ASN A 576 -3.51 -5.84 -8.19
N PRO A 577 -4.55 -5.50 -9.00
CA PRO A 577 -5.31 -4.28 -8.80
C PRO A 577 -6.09 -4.31 -7.48
N LEU A 578 -6.22 -3.14 -6.84
CA LEU A 578 -7.03 -2.99 -5.62
C LEU A 578 -8.53 -3.23 -5.88
N SER A 579 -9.00 -2.92 -7.08
CA SER A 579 -10.37 -3.16 -7.53
C SER A 579 -10.42 -3.21 -9.05
N THR A 580 -11.52 -3.70 -9.63
CA THR A 580 -11.79 -3.67 -11.07
C THR A 580 -11.89 -2.24 -11.64
N GLU A 581 -12.17 -1.26 -10.78
CA GLU A 581 -12.22 0.15 -11.16
C GLU A 581 -10.82 0.80 -11.33
N LEU A 582 -9.77 0.11 -10.87
CA LEU A 582 -8.37 0.57 -10.87
C LEU A 582 -7.44 -0.48 -11.48
N GLU A 583 -7.88 -1.15 -12.55
CA GLU A 583 -7.19 -2.30 -13.13
C GLU A 583 -6.10 -1.95 -14.14
N ILE A 584 -6.15 -0.75 -14.76
CA ILE A 584 -5.21 -0.31 -15.80
C ILE A 584 -4.67 1.09 -15.51
N MET A 585 -3.54 1.40 -16.10
CA MET A 585 -3.03 2.77 -16.16
C MET A 585 -3.73 3.55 -17.28
N ARG A 586 -4.07 4.84 -17.04
CA ARG A 586 -4.82 5.68 -17.97
C ARG A 586 -4.10 5.90 -19.31
N LEU A 587 -4.82 5.79 -20.39
CA LEU A 587 -4.36 6.03 -21.75
C LEU A 587 -4.55 7.49 -22.19
N THR A 588 -5.45 8.22 -21.54
CA THR A 588 -5.83 9.61 -21.83
C THR A 588 -6.27 10.31 -20.55
N LEU A 589 -6.12 11.63 -20.49
CA LEU A 589 -6.69 12.47 -19.43
C LEU A 589 -8.18 12.77 -19.65
N MET A 590 -8.69 12.57 -20.88
CA MET A 590 -10.05 12.95 -21.23
C MET A 590 -11.10 12.24 -20.39
N SER A 591 -10.94 10.94 -20.11
CA SER A 591 -11.89 10.19 -19.27
C SER A 591 -11.98 10.73 -17.86
N ASN A 592 -10.83 10.99 -17.26
CA ASN A 592 -10.73 11.52 -15.90
C ASN A 592 -11.31 12.94 -15.82
N LEU A 593 -11.01 13.81 -16.80
CA LEU A 593 -11.58 15.16 -16.87
C LEU A 593 -13.09 15.14 -17.03
N MET A 594 -13.65 14.22 -17.84
CA MET A 594 -15.09 14.06 -17.98
C MET A 594 -15.77 13.64 -16.67
N GLU A 595 -15.13 12.77 -15.87
CA GLU A 595 -15.63 12.40 -14.53
C GLU A 595 -15.61 13.60 -13.58
N VAL A 596 -14.53 14.39 -13.59
CA VAL A 596 -14.47 15.64 -12.81
C VAL A 596 -15.57 16.63 -13.22
N MET A 597 -15.79 16.77 -14.54
CA MET A 597 -16.89 17.61 -15.06
C MET A 597 -18.23 17.11 -14.59
N GLN A 598 -18.51 15.81 -14.66
CA GLN A 598 -19.75 15.18 -14.21
C GLN A 598 -20.02 15.45 -12.73
N GLU A 599 -19.01 15.29 -11.88
CA GLU A 599 -19.16 15.51 -10.44
C GLU A 599 -19.43 16.98 -10.12
N ASN A 600 -18.66 17.89 -10.72
CA ASN A 600 -18.79 19.33 -10.45
C ASN A 600 -20.03 19.97 -11.06
N SER A 601 -20.51 19.48 -12.21
CA SER A 601 -21.74 19.99 -12.85
C SER A 601 -22.98 19.81 -11.98
N LYS A 602 -22.98 18.83 -11.09
CA LYS A 602 -24.07 18.59 -10.13
C LYS A 602 -24.05 19.59 -8.96
N ARG A 603 -22.91 20.21 -8.70
CA ARG A 603 -22.69 21.11 -7.56
C ARG A 603 -22.67 22.60 -7.94
N SER A 604 -22.32 22.92 -9.18
CA SER A 604 -22.17 24.29 -9.65
C SER A 604 -22.97 24.52 -10.92
N LYS A 605 -23.67 25.68 -10.96
CA LYS A 605 -24.32 26.20 -12.17
C LYS A 605 -23.40 27.14 -12.96
N ALA A 606 -22.27 27.52 -12.41
CA ALA A 606 -21.25 28.32 -13.09
C ALA A 606 -20.54 27.51 -14.16
N GLY A 607 -19.93 28.18 -15.10
CA GLY A 607 -19.06 27.52 -16.08
C GLY A 607 -17.91 26.76 -15.40
N LEU A 608 -17.67 25.57 -15.85
CA LEU A 608 -16.57 24.72 -15.36
C LEU A 608 -15.41 24.80 -16.35
N ARG A 609 -14.24 25.14 -15.85
CA ARG A 609 -13.01 25.30 -16.63
C ARG A 609 -11.87 24.65 -15.87
N PHE A 610 -11.44 23.48 -16.32
CA PHE A 610 -10.43 22.69 -15.64
C PHE A 610 -9.27 22.32 -16.56
N PHE A 611 -8.10 22.12 -15.97
CA PHE A 611 -6.96 21.48 -16.64
C PHE A 611 -6.29 20.50 -15.68
N GLU A 612 -5.59 19.52 -16.27
CA GLU A 612 -4.71 18.60 -15.55
C GLU A 612 -3.38 18.49 -16.31
N ILE A 613 -2.27 18.65 -15.60
CA ILE A 613 -0.95 18.29 -16.07
C ILE A 613 -0.62 16.92 -15.48
N GLY A 614 -0.55 15.91 -16.32
CA GLY A 614 -0.39 14.54 -15.86
C GLY A 614 0.33 13.65 -16.87
N ARG A 615 0.46 12.38 -16.52
CA ARG A 615 1.02 11.37 -17.41
C ARG A 615 -0.07 10.43 -17.89
N ARG A 616 0.08 9.94 -19.11
CA ARG A 616 -0.63 8.83 -19.69
C ARG A 616 0.36 7.73 -20.06
N TYR A 617 -0.12 6.52 -20.10
CA TYR A 617 0.74 5.34 -20.22
C TYR A 617 0.30 4.52 -21.42
N LEU A 618 1.16 4.47 -22.44
CA LEU A 618 0.91 3.74 -23.67
C LEU A 618 1.61 2.39 -23.57
N PRO A 619 0.91 1.28 -23.87
CA PRO A 619 1.52 -0.03 -23.85
C PRO A 619 2.63 -0.12 -24.91
N ALA A 620 3.71 -0.78 -24.55
CA ALA A 620 4.80 -1.03 -25.48
C ALA A 620 4.45 -2.19 -26.45
N ASP A 621 5.01 -2.17 -27.64
CA ASP A 621 4.79 -3.22 -28.65
C ASP A 621 5.34 -4.60 -28.23
N GLN A 622 6.21 -4.66 -27.23
CA GLN A 622 6.79 -5.90 -26.68
C GLN A 622 6.54 -6.01 -25.18
N MET A 623 6.08 -7.18 -24.74
CA MET A 623 5.75 -7.46 -23.32
C MET A 623 6.91 -7.27 -22.31
N GLN A 624 8.13 -7.09 -22.76
CA GLN A 624 9.33 -6.92 -21.91
C GLN A 624 9.85 -5.49 -21.84
N SER A 625 9.26 -4.56 -22.58
CA SER A 625 9.66 -3.15 -22.53
C SER A 625 8.77 -2.35 -21.58
N LEU A 626 9.35 -1.31 -20.96
CA LEU A 626 8.59 -0.35 -20.17
C LEU A 626 7.54 0.36 -21.04
N PRO A 627 6.39 0.74 -20.48
CA PRO A 627 5.39 1.52 -21.19
C PRO A 627 5.97 2.90 -21.58
N ASP A 628 5.42 3.47 -22.65
CA ASP A 628 5.74 4.83 -23.05
C ASP A 628 4.94 5.81 -22.17
N GLU A 629 5.63 6.50 -21.27
CA GLU A 629 5.04 7.48 -20.35
C GLU A 629 5.11 8.87 -20.98
N ARG A 630 3.93 9.43 -21.34
CA ARG A 630 3.81 10.75 -21.98
C ARG A 630 3.30 11.80 -21.01
N ARG A 631 4.08 12.87 -20.81
CA ARG A 631 3.57 14.08 -20.15
C ARG A 631 2.54 14.75 -21.04
N THR A 632 1.41 15.07 -20.44
CA THR A 632 0.24 15.51 -21.20
C THR A 632 -0.49 16.59 -20.39
N VAL A 633 -1.00 17.61 -21.07
CA VAL A 633 -1.98 18.52 -20.51
C VAL A 633 -3.34 18.23 -21.11
N GLY A 634 -4.32 18.06 -20.25
CA GLY A 634 -5.74 17.99 -20.61
C GLY A 634 -6.45 19.27 -20.19
N ILE A 635 -7.33 19.80 -21.03
CA ILE A 635 -8.18 20.95 -20.73
C ILE A 635 -9.64 20.54 -20.96
N ALA A 636 -10.53 20.98 -20.07
CA ALA A 636 -11.98 20.72 -20.16
C ALA A 636 -12.78 21.98 -19.83
N ILE A 637 -13.76 22.31 -20.68
CA ILE A 637 -14.64 23.45 -20.52
C ILE A 637 -16.09 23.00 -20.66
N CYS A 638 -16.99 23.43 -19.75
CA CYS A 638 -18.41 23.12 -19.81
C CYS A 638 -19.25 24.28 -19.21
N GLY A 639 -20.36 24.62 -19.83
CA GLY A 639 -21.30 25.62 -19.32
C GLY A 639 -21.12 27.03 -19.88
N PRO A 640 -21.47 28.11 -19.14
CA PRO A 640 -21.28 29.47 -19.57
C PRO A 640 -19.83 29.85 -19.78
N ALA A 641 -19.53 30.61 -20.85
CA ALA A 641 -18.15 31.06 -21.15
C ALA A 641 -17.67 32.11 -20.15
N GLU A 642 -18.56 32.93 -19.60
CA GLU A 642 -18.23 34.01 -18.67
C GLU A 642 -19.16 33.97 -17.46
N ILE A 643 -18.61 34.23 -16.28
CA ILE A 643 -19.38 34.45 -15.07
C ILE A 643 -19.65 35.96 -14.98
N SER A 644 -20.82 36.36 -15.39
CA SER A 644 -21.24 37.78 -15.31
C SER A 644 -22.30 37.92 -14.23
N TRP A 645 -22.08 38.79 -13.27
CA TRP A 645 -23.06 39.18 -12.26
C TRP A 645 -24.08 40.25 -12.80
N VAL A 646 -23.73 40.87 -13.93
CA VAL A 646 -24.51 41.94 -14.55
C VAL A 646 -25.41 41.43 -15.68
N ASN A 647 -25.07 40.29 -16.30
CA ASN A 647 -25.74 39.83 -17.50
C ASN A 647 -26.33 38.44 -17.29
N GLU A 648 -27.64 38.32 -17.16
CA GLU A 648 -28.34 37.03 -17.07
C GLU A 648 -28.18 36.15 -18.34
N LEU A 649 -27.67 36.73 -19.43
CA LEU A 649 -27.46 36.08 -20.74
C LEU A 649 -25.99 35.84 -21.02
N ALA A 650 -25.32 35.10 -20.13
CA ALA A 650 -23.97 34.59 -20.43
C ALA A 650 -24.04 33.67 -21.65
N ARG A 651 -23.24 33.97 -22.72
CA ARG A 651 -23.19 33.05 -23.85
C ARG A 651 -22.64 31.67 -23.40
N PRO A 652 -23.17 30.58 -23.95
CA PRO A 652 -22.56 29.27 -23.71
C PRO A 652 -21.13 29.24 -24.26
N ALA A 653 -20.28 28.47 -23.61
CA ALA A 653 -18.96 28.17 -24.16
C ALA A 653 -19.09 27.48 -25.53
N ASP A 654 -18.15 27.75 -26.42
CA ASP A 654 -18.07 27.13 -27.73
C ASP A 654 -16.68 26.64 -28.08
N PHE A 655 -16.51 26.13 -29.31
CA PHE A 655 -15.24 25.63 -29.80
C PHE A 655 -14.12 26.69 -29.75
N TYR A 656 -14.45 27.94 -29.93
CA TYR A 656 -13.45 29.01 -29.94
C TYR A 656 -12.95 29.39 -28.56
N ASP A 657 -13.68 29.07 -27.49
CA ASP A 657 -13.21 29.29 -26.13
C ASP A 657 -12.04 28.37 -25.79
N ILE A 658 -12.20 27.07 -26.02
CA ILE A 658 -11.08 26.12 -25.76
C ILE A 658 -9.91 26.33 -26.75
N LYS A 659 -10.23 26.71 -28.00
CA LYS A 659 -9.22 27.11 -29.00
C LYS A 659 -8.43 28.33 -28.52
N GLY A 660 -9.14 29.33 -27.96
CA GLY A 660 -8.51 30.53 -27.40
C GLY A 660 -7.56 30.24 -26.22
N ASP A 661 -7.92 29.31 -25.33
CA ASP A 661 -7.00 28.87 -24.27
C ASP A 661 -5.73 28.25 -24.84
N VAL A 662 -5.84 27.43 -25.89
CA VAL A 662 -4.68 26.85 -26.58
C VAL A 662 -3.87 27.91 -27.29
N GLU A 663 -4.50 28.89 -27.96
CA GLU A 663 -3.81 30.00 -28.62
C GLU A 663 -3.08 30.87 -27.61
N ALA A 664 -3.69 31.18 -26.46
CA ALA A 664 -3.04 31.89 -25.36
C ALA A 664 -1.82 31.14 -24.80
N LEU A 665 -1.93 29.80 -24.71
CA LEU A 665 -0.80 28.96 -24.34
C LEU A 665 0.34 29.05 -25.36
N MET A 666 0.05 28.93 -26.66
CA MET A 666 1.06 29.07 -27.74
C MET A 666 1.74 30.43 -27.71
N GLU A 667 0.97 31.49 -27.54
CA GLU A 667 1.48 32.86 -27.47
C GLU A 667 2.39 33.08 -26.27
N ALA A 668 1.98 32.61 -25.09
CA ALA A 668 2.78 32.70 -23.86
C ALA A 668 4.10 31.94 -23.99
N LEU A 669 4.10 30.77 -24.60
CA LEU A 669 5.27 29.96 -24.89
C LEU A 669 6.07 30.45 -26.09
N LYS A 670 5.66 31.56 -26.74
CA LYS A 670 6.32 32.17 -27.93
C LYS A 670 6.35 31.24 -29.16
N ILE A 671 5.38 30.31 -29.23
CA ILE A 671 5.17 29.47 -30.40
C ILE A 671 4.34 30.27 -31.40
N THR A 672 4.95 30.80 -32.43
CA THR A 672 4.30 31.70 -33.44
C THR A 672 3.75 30.94 -34.65
N ARG A 673 4.19 29.71 -34.84
CA ARG A 673 3.82 28.90 -36.00
C ARG A 673 3.11 27.63 -35.53
N TYR A 674 1.80 27.61 -35.68
CA TYR A 674 0.91 26.49 -35.38
C TYR A 674 -0.28 26.54 -36.33
N ARG A 675 -0.97 25.43 -36.48
CA ARG A 675 -2.25 25.37 -37.19
C ARG A 675 -3.22 24.40 -36.54
N PHE A 676 -4.52 24.66 -36.83
CA PHE A 676 -5.61 23.78 -36.44
C PHE A 676 -6.19 23.13 -37.70
N THR A 677 -6.02 21.80 -37.82
CA THR A 677 -6.48 21.05 -38.98
C THR A 677 -7.72 20.26 -38.62
N PRO A 678 -8.86 20.47 -39.31
CA PRO A 678 -10.06 19.68 -39.05
C PRO A 678 -9.79 18.19 -39.15
N THR A 679 -10.34 17.45 -38.18
CA THR A 679 -10.15 15.99 -38.10
C THR A 679 -11.38 15.30 -37.55
N GLN A 680 -11.38 13.98 -37.60
CA GLN A 680 -12.36 13.15 -36.93
C GLN A 680 -11.67 12.41 -35.78
N HIS A 681 -12.28 12.43 -34.60
CA HIS A 681 -11.78 11.71 -33.44
C HIS A 681 -12.98 11.09 -32.69
N PRO A 682 -12.89 9.85 -32.21
CA PRO A 682 -14.04 9.13 -31.67
C PRO A 682 -14.65 9.73 -30.39
N THR A 683 -13.95 10.63 -29.72
CA THR A 683 -14.46 11.37 -28.55
C THR A 683 -15.28 12.60 -28.94
N PHE A 684 -15.03 13.16 -30.10
CA PHE A 684 -15.52 14.48 -30.48
C PHE A 684 -16.64 14.46 -31.53
N HIS A 685 -17.36 15.56 -31.60
CA HIS A 685 -18.35 15.81 -32.64
C HIS A 685 -17.68 15.86 -34.01
N PRO A 686 -18.17 15.13 -35.03
CA PRO A 686 -17.50 14.96 -36.33
C PRO A 686 -17.16 16.26 -37.07
N GLY A 687 -17.94 17.34 -36.86
CA GLY A 687 -17.73 18.62 -37.54
C GLY A 687 -17.09 19.70 -36.65
N ARG A 688 -16.69 19.38 -35.40
CA ARG A 688 -16.17 20.36 -34.43
C ARG A 688 -14.98 19.78 -33.65
N CYS A 689 -14.02 19.31 -34.41
CA CYS A 689 -12.79 18.70 -33.90
C CYS A 689 -11.61 19.09 -34.77
N ALA A 690 -10.49 19.42 -34.19
CA ALA A 690 -9.26 19.77 -34.91
C ALA A 690 -8.02 19.14 -34.24
N LEU A 691 -7.04 18.79 -35.05
CA LEU A 691 -5.68 18.53 -34.60
C LEU A 691 -4.97 19.86 -34.31
N ILE A 692 -4.13 19.87 -33.34
CA ILE A 692 -3.14 20.94 -33.06
C ILE A 692 -1.83 20.46 -33.66
N GLU A 693 -1.32 21.18 -34.65
CA GLU A 693 -0.09 20.79 -35.35
C GLU A 693 0.97 21.89 -35.21
N LEU A 694 2.18 21.44 -34.94
CA LEU A 694 3.37 22.27 -34.81
C LEU A 694 4.40 21.87 -35.85
N PRO A 695 5.24 22.81 -36.32
CA PRO A 695 6.31 22.53 -37.27
C PRO A 695 7.38 21.66 -36.62
N ARG A 696 7.79 20.61 -37.31
CA ARG A 696 8.87 19.70 -36.91
C ARG A 696 9.88 19.57 -38.05
N ARG A 697 11.14 19.62 -37.73
CA ARG A 697 12.19 19.32 -38.70
C ARG A 697 12.32 17.80 -38.88
N VAL A 698 12.31 17.36 -40.13
CA VAL A 698 12.53 15.98 -40.55
C VAL A 698 13.73 15.93 -41.50
N GLY A 699 14.88 15.42 -41.01
CA GLY A 699 16.14 15.49 -41.74
C GLY A 699 16.69 16.89 -41.77
N ASP A 700 17.69 17.15 -42.67
CA ASP A 700 18.45 18.39 -42.65
C ASP A 700 17.72 19.63 -43.21
N ASP A 701 16.67 19.48 -44.04
CA ASP A 701 16.04 20.63 -44.73
C ASP A 701 14.50 20.57 -44.86
N GLN A 702 13.84 19.57 -44.37
CA GLN A 702 12.40 19.48 -44.54
C GLN A 702 11.62 19.75 -43.23
N GLU A 703 10.81 20.80 -43.23
CA GLU A 703 9.90 21.13 -42.17
C GLU A 703 8.49 20.58 -42.49
N VAL A 704 7.92 19.79 -41.57
CA VAL A 704 6.60 19.19 -41.69
C VAL A 704 5.78 19.54 -40.47
N PHE A 705 4.50 19.91 -40.66
CA PHE A 705 3.57 20.02 -39.53
C PHE A 705 3.19 18.66 -38.99
N SER A 706 3.34 18.47 -37.70
CA SER A 706 3.06 17.21 -37.01
C SER A 706 2.06 17.45 -35.88
N PRO A 707 1.09 16.55 -35.68
CA PRO A 707 0.12 16.68 -34.59
C PRO A 707 0.80 16.54 -33.22
N VAL A 708 0.45 17.48 -32.33
CA VAL A 708 0.89 17.49 -30.93
C VAL A 708 -0.27 17.36 -29.97
N GLY A 709 -1.50 17.52 -30.44
CA GLY A 709 -2.71 17.40 -29.65
C GLY A 709 -3.99 17.41 -30.48
N VAL A 710 -5.09 17.31 -29.79
CA VAL A 710 -6.43 17.35 -30.35
C VAL A 710 -7.36 18.17 -29.45
N LEU A 711 -8.29 18.91 -30.05
CA LEU A 711 -9.33 19.63 -29.33
C LEU A 711 -10.67 19.55 -30.06
N GLY A 712 -11.75 19.66 -29.32
CA GLY A 712 -13.09 19.70 -29.94
C GLY A 712 -14.23 19.71 -28.96
N GLU A 713 -15.45 19.81 -29.56
CA GLU A 713 -16.73 19.60 -28.86
C GLU A 713 -16.91 18.11 -28.61
N VAL A 714 -17.17 17.71 -27.37
CA VAL A 714 -17.46 16.30 -27.01
C VAL A 714 -18.68 15.80 -27.80
N HIS A 715 -18.60 14.56 -28.28
CA HIS A 715 -19.70 13.93 -29.01
C HIS A 715 -20.95 13.84 -28.12
N PRO A 716 -22.18 14.12 -28.66
CA PRO A 716 -23.42 14.09 -27.87
C PRO A 716 -23.66 12.79 -27.11
N LEU A 717 -23.29 11.63 -27.67
CA LEU A 717 -23.42 10.34 -27.00
C LEU A 717 -22.47 10.21 -25.79
N VAL A 718 -21.26 10.75 -25.88
CA VAL A 718 -20.30 10.79 -24.77
C VAL A 718 -20.81 11.74 -23.70
N GLN A 719 -21.27 12.93 -24.08
CA GLN A 719 -21.86 13.90 -23.15
C GLN A 719 -23.04 13.30 -22.37
N GLN A 720 -23.90 12.55 -23.05
CA GLN A 720 -25.05 11.88 -22.44
C GLN A 720 -24.62 10.82 -21.41
N ARG A 721 -23.57 10.03 -21.68
CA ARG A 721 -23.06 9.04 -20.72
C ARG A 721 -22.56 9.65 -19.41
N TYR A 722 -21.97 10.85 -19.51
CA TYR A 722 -21.52 11.60 -18.33
C TYR A 722 -22.59 12.52 -17.75
N ASP A 723 -23.83 12.49 -18.25
CA ASP A 723 -24.97 13.28 -17.73
C ASP A 723 -24.63 14.78 -17.59
N LEU A 724 -23.93 15.34 -18.58
CA LEU A 724 -23.52 16.73 -18.58
C LEU A 724 -24.62 17.63 -19.16
N PRO A 725 -25.03 18.69 -18.42
CA PRO A 725 -26.16 19.52 -18.83
C PRO A 725 -25.85 20.51 -19.96
N TYR A 726 -24.56 20.77 -20.21
CA TYR A 726 -24.09 21.71 -21.22
C TYR A 726 -23.12 21.03 -22.19
N ARG A 727 -22.97 21.65 -23.39
CA ARG A 727 -21.92 21.24 -24.31
C ARG A 727 -20.57 21.34 -23.61
N THR A 728 -19.76 20.33 -23.84
CA THR A 728 -18.43 20.19 -23.19
C THR A 728 -17.37 20.16 -24.27
N TYR A 729 -16.26 20.78 -23.99
CA TYR A 729 -15.12 20.89 -24.88
C TYR A 729 -13.91 20.31 -24.17
N LEU A 730 -13.12 19.51 -24.88
CA LEU A 730 -11.89 18.90 -24.38
C LEU A 730 -10.72 19.24 -25.29
N CYS A 731 -9.55 19.31 -24.69
CA CYS A 731 -8.27 19.38 -25.37
C CYS A 731 -7.28 18.46 -24.67
N GLU A 732 -6.43 17.79 -25.44
CA GLU A 732 -5.30 17.02 -24.92
C GLU A 732 -4.06 17.29 -25.76
N ILE A 733 -2.93 17.67 -25.11
CA ILE A 733 -1.67 18.06 -25.78
C ILE A 733 -0.51 17.27 -25.16
N ASP A 734 0.33 16.69 -26.01
CA ASP A 734 1.61 16.06 -25.64
C ASP A 734 2.64 17.15 -25.31
N LEU A 735 3.14 17.17 -24.08
CA LEU A 735 4.02 18.22 -23.60
C LEU A 735 5.44 18.12 -24.13
N GLU A 736 5.97 16.92 -24.32
CA GLU A 736 7.29 16.73 -24.90
C GLU A 736 7.35 17.39 -26.28
N ARG A 737 6.34 17.13 -27.10
CA ARG A 737 6.24 17.71 -28.46
C ARG A 737 5.94 19.20 -28.46
N LEU A 738 5.15 19.65 -27.49
CA LEU A 738 4.87 21.09 -27.34
C LEU A 738 6.17 21.83 -27.05
N TYR A 739 6.95 21.34 -26.10
CA TYR A 739 8.20 21.98 -25.69
C TYR A 739 9.33 21.85 -26.72
N ASP A 740 9.30 20.86 -27.61
CA ASP A 740 10.21 20.77 -28.77
C ASP A 740 10.05 21.97 -29.72
N ALA A 741 8.87 22.58 -29.75
CA ALA A 741 8.57 23.74 -30.59
C ALA A 741 8.81 25.09 -29.88
N VAL A 742 9.04 25.10 -28.57
CA VAL A 742 9.33 26.31 -27.79
C VAL A 742 10.71 26.85 -28.21
N PRO A 743 10.85 28.11 -28.62
CA PRO A 743 12.11 28.66 -29.03
C PRO A 743 13.10 28.71 -27.85
N ALA A 744 14.32 28.23 -28.04
CA ALA A 744 15.36 28.22 -27.00
C ALA A 744 15.74 29.65 -26.53
N ARG A 745 15.52 30.66 -27.36
CA ARG A 745 15.77 32.06 -27.04
C ARG A 745 14.76 32.98 -27.76
N VAL A 746 14.23 33.92 -27.03
CA VAL A 746 13.45 34.99 -27.61
C VAL A 746 14.42 36.10 -28.09
N MET A 747 14.39 36.39 -29.37
CA MET A 747 15.22 37.42 -29.95
C MET A 747 14.51 38.75 -29.84
N TYR A 748 15.23 39.78 -29.37
CA TYR A 748 14.73 41.14 -29.36
C TYR A 748 14.55 41.64 -30.81
N GLN A 749 13.38 42.17 -31.13
CA GLN A 749 13.09 42.88 -32.37
C GLN A 749 12.89 44.37 -32.03
N PRO A 750 13.65 45.30 -32.63
CA PRO A 750 13.46 46.71 -32.39
C PRO A 750 12.05 47.14 -32.87
N ILE A 751 11.43 48.01 -32.09
CA ILE A 751 10.14 48.61 -32.48
C ILE A 751 10.44 49.56 -33.66
N SER A 752 9.74 49.32 -34.78
CA SER A 752 9.88 50.22 -35.93
C SER A 752 9.38 51.63 -35.56
N ARG A 753 10.11 52.64 -36.00
CA ARG A 753 9.73 54.05 -35.82
C ARG A 753 8.92 54.58 -37.02
N GLN A 754 8.73 53.76 -38.04
CA GLN A 754 8.01 54.13 -39.24
C GLN A 754 6.50 53.98 -39.03
N GLN A 755 5.71 54.81 -39.71
CA GLN A 755 4.25 54.75 -39.62
C GLN A 755 3.73 53.45 -40.26
N GLU A 756 2.80 52.81 -39.57
CA GLU A 756 2.06 51.67 -40.10
C GLU A 756 1.00 52.11 -41.09
N LEU A 757 0.76 51.30 -42.12
CA LEU A 757 -0.29 51.46 -43.08
C LEU A 757 -1.28 50.31 -42.98
N THR A 758 -2.48 50.59 -42.51
CA THR A 758 -3.55 49.61 -42.39
C THR A 758 -4.45 49.61 -43.60
N ARG A 759 -4.80 48.41 -44.11
CA ARG A 759 -5.76 48.23 -45.24
C ARG A 759 -6.68 47.08 -44.90
N ASP A 760 -7.95 47.24 -45.18
CA ASP A 760 -8.94 46.21 -45.10
C ASP A 760 -9.06 45.47 -46.42
N LEU A 761 -9.19 44.16 -46.32
CA LEU A 761 -9.36 43.22 -47.45
C LEU A 761 -10.58 42.34 -47.19
N ALA A 762 -11.67 42.63 -47.91
CA ALA A 762 -12.91 41.83 -47.84
C ALA A 762 -12.98 40.90 -49.05
N VAL A 763 -12.96 39.60 -48.84
CA VAL A 763 -13.00 38.58 -49.89
C VAL A 763 -14.13 37.60 -49.72
N VAL A 764 -14.78 37.26 -50.80
CA VAL A 764 -15.83 36.28 -50.85
C VAL A 764 -15.28 34.97 -51.38
N VAL A 765 -15.39 33.93 -50.56
CA VAL A 765 -14.91 32.58 -50.85
C VAL A 765 -16.01 31.54 -50.67
N ASP A 766 -15.82 30.32 -51.15
CA ASP A 766 -16.71 29.21 -50.82
C ASP A 766 -16.76 28.94 -49.32
N GLN A 767 -17.95 28.58 -48.83
CA GLN A 767 -18.15 28.38 -47.37
C GLN A 767 -17.23 27.28 -46.78
N ARG A 768 -16.77 26.34 -47.59
CA ARG A 768 -15.88 25.25 -47.21
C ARG A 768 -14.41 25.67 -47.06
N VAL A 769 -14.01 26.82 -47.63
CA VAL A 769 -12.62 27.28 -47.55
C VAL A 769 -12.32 27.69 -46.12
N PHE A 770 -11.25 27.16 -45.56
CA PHE A 770 -10.85 27.50 -44.18
C PHE A 770 -10.18 28.90 -44.16
N VAL A 771 -10.48 29.64 -43.09
CA VAL A 771 -9.86 30.97 -42.86
C VAL A 771 -8.35 30.87 -42.79
N GLN A 772 -7.84 29.81 -42.20
CA GLN A 772 -6.39 29.57 -42.09
C GLN A 772 -5.71 29.46 -43.45
N ASP A 773 -6.33 28.77 -44.40
CA ASP A 773 -5.77 28.64 -45.76
C ASP A 773 -5.73 29.99 -46.48
N VAL A 774 -6.80 30.79 -46.30
CA VAL A 774 -6.84 32.17 -46.84
C VAL A 774 -5.76 33.02 -46.21
N ARG A 775 -5.60 32.98 -44.89
CA ARG A 775 -4.55 33.68 -44.16
C ARG A 775 -3.14 33.29 -44.62
N GLU A 776 -2.89 32.01 -44.81
CA GLU A 776 -1.58 31.51 -45.29
C GLU A 776 -1.23 32.06 -46.68
N VAL A 777 -2.20 32.11 -47.59
CA VAL A 777 -2.00 32.73 -48.92
C VAL A 777 -1.72 34.24 -48.78
N ILE A 778 -2.47 34.94 -47.91
CA ILE A 778 -2.23 36.36 -47.64
C ILE A 778 -0.79 36.59 -47.11
N VAL A 779 -0.41 35.84 -46.07
CA VAL A 779 0.93 35.98 -45.44
C VAL A 779 2.06 35.68 -46.44
N ARG A 780 1.93 34.58 -47.20
CA ARG A 780 2.93 34.18 -48.21
C ARG A 780 3.13 35.23 -49.28
N ASN A 781 2.06 35.87 -49.71
CA ASN A 781 2.10 36.86 -50.79
C ASN A 781 2.29 38.28 -50.27
N GLY A 782 2.04 38.57 -49.01
CA GLY A 782 2.31 39.87 -48.39
C GLY A 782 3.80 40.15 -48.21
N GLY A 783 4.62 39.11 -48.02
CA GLY A 783 6.08 39.24 -47.88
C GLY A 783 6.47 39.94 -46.58
N GLU A 784 7.70 40.45 -46.55
CA GLU A 784 8.30 41.05 -45.35
C GLU A 784 7.67 42.36 -44.90
N LEU A 785 6.97 43.05 -45.80
CA LEU A 785 6.29 44.32 -45.49
C LEU A 785 4.95 44.10 -44.78
N LEU A 786 4.37 42.91 -44.82
CA LEU A 786 3.13 42.56 -44.12
C LEU A 786 3.43 42.14 -42.67
N ARG A 787 3.11 42.99 -41.73
CA ARG A 787 3.40 42.77 -40.29
C ARG A 787 2.35 41.93 -39.61
N SER A 788 1.04 42.17 -39.89
CA SER A 788 -0.03 41.42 -39.30
C SER A 788 -1.22 41.24 -40.24
N VAL A 789 -1.94 40.14 -40.00
CA VAL A 789 -3.17 39.77 -40.68
C VAL A 789 -4.20 39.38 -39.63
N THR A 790 -5.23 40.19 -39.45
CA THR A 790 -6.29 39.97 -38.46
C THR A 790 -7.63 39.83 -39.15
N LEU A 791 -8.28 38.66 -38.98
CA LEU A 791 -9.68 38.50 -39.39
C LEU A 791 -10.55 39.20 -38.35
N PHE A 792 -11.40 40.13 -38.78
CA PHE A 792 -12.30 40.84 -37.87
C PHE A 792 -13.77 40.70 -38.20
N ASP A 793 -14.13 40.18 -39.41
CA ASP A 793 -15.52 39.93 -39.75
C ASP A 793 -15.68 38.70 -40.66
N VAL A 794 -16.71 37.91 -40.37
CA VAL A 794 -17.17 36.76 -41.18
C VAL A 794 -18.67 36.90 -41.42
N TYR A 795 -19.06 37.11 -42.66
CA TYR A 795 -20.45 37.38 -43.00
C TYR A 795 -20.97 36.38 -44.03
N THR A 796 -22.22 35.89 -43.83
CA THR A 796 -22.86 34.86 -44.66
C THR A 796 -24.27 35.29 -45.15
N GLY A 797 -24.72 36.54 -44.84
CA GLY A 797 -26.02 37.02 -45.22
C GLY A 797 -26.03 37.69 -46.59
N GLU A 798 -27.21 38.18 -47.08
CA GLU A 798 -27.31 38.98 -48.29
C GLU A 798 -26.44 40.23 -48.20
N PRO A 799 -25.66 40.61 -49.21
CA PRO A 799 -25.77 40.14 -50.63
C PRO A 799 -24.80 39.03 -51.03
N ILE A 800 -24.23 38.28 -50.04
CA ILE A 800 -23.30 37.14 -50.35
C ILE A 800 -24.10 35.97 -50.91
N PRO A 801 -23.67 35.40 -52.05
CA PRO A 801 -24.36 34.26 -52.67
C PRO A 801 -24.45 33.04 -51.69
N GLU A 802 -25.52 32.25 -51.80
CA GLU A 802 -25.68 31.02 -51.05
C GLU A 802 -24.51 30.07 -51.27
N GLY A 803 -24.00 29.45 -50.23
CA GLY A 803 -22.81 28.58 -50.24
C GLY A 803 -21.48 29.30 -50.23
N LYS A 804 -21.48 30.66 -50.10
CA LYS A 804 -20.28 31.47 -49.95
C LYS A 804 -20.30 32.23 -48.63
N LYS A 805 -19.13 32.75 -48.23
CA LYS A 805 -18.92 33.63 -47.08
C LYS A 805 -17.96 34.74 -47.43
N SER A 806 -18.16 35.90 -46.86
CA SER A 806 -17.23 37.02 -46.87
C SER A 806 -16.33 36.97 -45.67
N LEU A 807 -15.02 37.08 -45.91
CA LEU A 807 -14.00 37.18 -44.87
C LEU A 807 -13.38 38.56 -44.97
N THR A 808 -13.34 39.33 -43.90
CA THR A 808 -12.74 40.65 -43.87
C THR A 808 -11.52 40.63 -42.97
N PHE A 809 -10.35 40.92 -43.59
CA PHE A 809 -9.05 40.95 -42.90
C PHE A 809 -8.57 42.37 -42.80
N SER A 810 -7.99 42.77 -41.66
CA SER A 810 -7.15 43.94 -41.51
C SER A 810 -5.72 43.55 -41.72
N LEU A 811 -5.07 44.21 -42.68
CA LEU A 811 -3.70 43.97 -43.10
C LEU A 811 -2.85 45.18 -42.67
N VAL A 812 -1.84 44.96 -41.82
CA VAL A 812 -0.91 46.02 -41.38
C VAL A 812 0.39 45.86 -42.13
N TYR A 813 0.75 46.87 -42.87
CA TYR A 813 2.00 46.96 -43.64
C TYR A 813 2.94 47.92 -42.95
N GLN A 814 4.23 47.57 -42.84
CA GLN A 814 5.27 48.45 -42.29
C GLN A 814 6.63 48.07 -42.84
N ALA A 815 7.43 49.06 -43.22
CA ALA A 815 8.83 48.86 -43.50
C ALA A 815 9.69 49.27 -42.30
N GLU A 816 10.88 48.69 -42.14
CA GLU A 816 11.76 49.00 -41.00
C GLU A 816 12.48 50.34 -41.12
N GLU A 817 12.92 50.69 -42.32
CA GLU A 817 13.81 51.86 -42.56
C GLU A 817 13.10 53.06 -43.16
N ARG A 818 11.90 52.93 -43.74
CA ARG A 818 11.19 54.02 -44.42
C ARG A 818 9.68 53.92 -44.28
N THR A 819 8.96 54.98 -44.52
CA THR A 819 7.49 54.98 -44.62
C THR A 819 7.07 54.36 -45.95
N LEU A 820 6.04 53.51 -45.94
CA LEU A 820 5.46 52.94 -47.14
C LEU A 820 4.56 53.93 -47.83
N THR A 821 4.53 53.89 -49.18
CA THR A 821 3.61 54.66 -49.99
C THR A 821 2.30 53.88 -50.22
N ASP A 822 1.21 54.60 -50.44
CA ASP A 822 -0.06 54.00 -50.82
C ASP A 822 0.01 53.11 -52.07
N GLY A 823 0.90 53.48 -53.03
CA GLY A 823 1.10 52.70 -54.25
C GLY A 823 1.74 51.33 -54.00
N GLU A 824 2.67 51.25 -53.06
CA GLU A 824 3.31 49.95 -52.65
C GLU A 824 2.34 49.03 -51.93
N ALA A 825 1.52 49.59 -51.03
CA ALA A 825 0.48 48.83 -50.35
C ALA A 825 -0.57 48.33 -51.33
N ASN A 826 -1.00 49.11 -52.26
CA ASN A 826 -1.97 48.72 -53.31
C ASN A 826 -1.40 47.59 -54.19
N ALA A 827 -0.15 47.69 -54.60
CA ALA A 827 0.51 46.64 -55.41
C ALA A 827 0.62 45.31 -54.62
N LEU A 828 0.91 45.37 -53.29
CA LEU A 828 0.88 44.18 -52.41
C LEU A 828 -0.53 43.59 -52.31
N GLN A 829 -1.54 44.44 -52.16
CA GLN A 829 -2.92 44.01 -52.05
C GLN A 829 -3.43 43.36 -53.33
N GLU A 830 -3.09 43.94 -54.52
CA GLU A 830 -3.37 43.35 -55.82
C GLU A 830 -2.73 41.97 -56.00
N ARG A 831 -1.46 41.82 -55.56
CA ARG A 831 -0.75 40.55 -55.59
C ARG A 831 -1.43 39.51 -54.69
N ILE A 832 -1.83 39.90 -53.45
CA ILE A 832 -2.57 39.04 -52.54
C ILE A 832 -3.91 38.63 -53.15
N MET A 833 -4.66 39.56 -53.72
CA MET A 833 -5.93 39.28 -54.34
C MET A 833 -5.81 38.32 -55.56
N HIS A 834 -4.81 38.51 -56.36
CA HIS A 834 -4.54 37.59 -57.50
C HIS A 834 -4.25 36.18 -57.00
N ALA A 835 -3.41 36.04 -55.98
CA ALA A 835 -3.10 34.73 -55.39
C ALA A 835 -4.34 34.08 -54.70
N LEU A 836 -5.17 34.84 -54.02
CA LEU A 836 -6.41 34.36 -53.45
C LEU A 836 -7.44 33.91 -54.51
N ASN A 837 -7.51 34.65 -55.59
CA ASN A 837 -8.37 34.30 -56.73
C ASN A 837 -7.90 32.96 -57.40
N GLU A 838 -6.60 32.82 -57.63
CA GLU A 838 -6.01 31.57 -58.17
C GLU A 838 -6.23 30.38 -57.24
N ALA A 839 -6.03 30.55 -55.92
CA ALA A 839 -6.12 29.46 -54.97
C ALA A 839 -7.56 29.05 -54.66
N PHE A 840 -8.49 29.98 -54.51
CA PHE A 840 -9.81 29.74 -54.00
C PHE A 840 -10.95 30.32 -54.88
N GLY A 841 -10.66 30.89 -56.00
CA GLY A 841 -11.65 31.66 -56.77
C GLY A 841 -12.25 32.84 -55.98
N ALA A 842 -11.45 33.41 -55.10
CA ALA A 842 -11.87 34.50 -54.24
C ALA A 842 -12.17 35.78 -55.04
N VAL A 843 -13.25 36.49 -54.73
CA VAL A 843 -13.66 37.73 -55.36
C VAL A 843 -13.68 38.84 -54.30
N LEU A 844 -13.23 40.03 -54.65
CA LEU A 844 -13.34 41.18 -53.76
C LEU A 844 -14.82 41.51 -53.51
N ARG A 845 -15.15 41.80 -52.26
CA ARG A 845 -16.52 42.23 -51.89
C ARG A 845 -16.72 43.65 -52.24
#